data_57c7c39d957de58012a1e70c76f708b9
#
_entry.id   57c7c39d957de58012a1e70c76f708b9
#
_cell.length_a   1.000
_cell.length_b   1.000
_cell.length_c   1.000
_cell.angle_alpha   90.00
_cell.angle_beta   90.00
_cell.angle_gamma   90.00
#
_symmetry.space_group_name_H-M   'P 1'
#
loop_
_entity.id
_entity.type
_entity.pdbx_description
1 polymer ?
#
loop_
_entity_poly.entity_id
_entity_poly.type
_entity_poly.pdbx_seq_one_letter_code
_entity_poly.pdbx_strand_id
1 'polypeptide(L)'
;MWWNSPAWVKTGKDIYNWYKEAILAAYAQYGFIVDYINPNTNERWDGEADVKFTKEFAKWIDEEDEKSIPDETARNLFKQIKLVISDEASTVSASVAEFLKNDKEFYNSVDVTGYHYNTDDDDNDGMKWFAEEMDKEVWNSEAQAVFSNSAFRPSNNVQDPSLKGTGIRGTGSPLEMANTFIKGFVNSRRSHVIYQPGIGSFYEGGQFSFKELVSARDPWSGWIHYDAGLLMLAHLSKFAKTGWENEDNTAGIWRAIPEASASSAEGINPVNGRNGRENYMTLASPGKDNFSTIIVNDSEYPMVYNFKTENINFNKDTGLAVWETRAADEGAFNENYLKYCGNVTASADGNYKITVLPFSAMTVTTLGVSECEGRIDELPVEGGRPVLDTDSTGSRQDTSDIHLYADNFDYTGKKVPVLDGKGGFTGEEEDYIASRGGDTGAMARYTHTLNGAFEAFKTKSGSYVLRQQLDEDAYGIGSAWNNGDAVTVIGDFRWMNYAASVDVLFEHTKKQPYAAISIRQTGSSHTIVASSGYTLQLYSSGKWNLYRRGETVLHGKVSSSDGFKKGANQWNNLRLEGAGSKITAYINDKEIGVYTDKNPITAGRTGLGSSYTFTQFSNLNVTKIKGEVPYYTDLLDNMETYDLTPDKNTKLIYNGDWTHENGQSMFVYQRSISTAQKPGATLEYTFTGTGLEILAGTFDKAKLRVTVDGKIHQKEVKTQEAGNMNMIYSLNGLEYGEHTVKIELLKGILKVDMIGILGDIYR
;
A
#
# COMPACT_ATOMS: atom_id res chain seq x y z
N MET A 1 13.04 2.27 15.33
CA MET A 1 13.99 1.14 15.42
C MET A 1 14.51 0.87 16.84
N TRP A 2 14.43 1.81 17.74
CA TRP A 2 15.03 1.71 19.08
C TRP A 2 14.21 0.94 20.12
N TRP A 3 12.92 0.77 19.90
CA TRP A 3 11.98 0.22 20.89
C TRP A 3 12.31 -1.21 21.32
N ASN A 4 12.98 -1.95 20.45
CA ASN A 4 13.42 -3.32 20.71
C ASN A 4 14.79 -3.54 20.04
N SER A 5 15.78 -2.72 20.41
CA SER A 5 17.13 -2.91 19.89
C SER A 5 17.60 -4.34 20.12
N PRO A 6 18.26 -4.97 19.16
CA PRO A 6 18.88 -6.28 19.37
C PRO A 6 19.74 -6.28 20.63
N ALA A 7 19.85 -7.42 21.27
CA ALA A 7 20.60 -7.55 22.54
C ALA A 7 22.09 -7.14 22.44
N TRP A 8 22.63 -7.04 21.22
CA TRP A 8 23.98 -6.59 20.92
C TRP A 8 24.13 -5.06 20.87
N VAL A 9 23.07 -4.31 20.63
CA VAL A 9 23.10 -2.84 20.65
C VAL A 9 23.09 -2.35 22.08
N LYS A 10 24.22 -1.80 22.55
CA LYS A 10 24.38 -1.29 23.90
C LYS A 10 24.76 0.18 23.95
N THR A 11 25.25 0.73 22.85
CA THR A 11 25.76 2.09 22.76
C THR A 11 25.38 2.72 21.42
N GLY A 12 25.40 4.06 21.33
CA GLY A 12 25.25 4.77 20.07
C GLY A 12 26.30 4.36 19.02
N LYS A 13 27.50 3.97 19.46
CA LYS A 13 28.54 3.49 18.53
C LYS A 13 28.19 2.14 17.89
N ASP A 14 27.45 1.28 18.57
CA ASP A 14 26.98 0.02 17.97
C ASP A 14 26.00 0.29 16.84
N ILE A 15 25.16 1.31 16.99
CA ILE A 15 24.21 1.74 15.96
C ILE A 15 24.96 2.33 14.77
N TYR A 16 25.92 3.20 15.02
CA TYR A 16 26.77 3.74 13.97
C TYR A 16 27.46 2.61 13.16
N ASN A 17 28.05 1.66 13.88
CA ASN A 17 28.70 0.52 13.22
C ASN A 17 27.73 -0.31 12.37
N TRP A 18 26.51 -0.50 12.85
CA TRP A 18 25.49 -1.18 12.08
C TRP A 18 25.13 -0.42 10.79
N TYR A 19 24.93 0.89 10.86
CA TYR A 19 24.72 1.72 9.67
C TYR A 19 25.90 1.61 8.71
N LYS A 20 27.11 1.76 9.22
CA LYS A 20 28.33 1.67 8.41
C LYS A 20 28.44 0.34 7.68
N GLU A 21 28.28 -0.77 8.38
CA GLU A 21 28.37 -2.10 7.78
C GLU A 21 27.28 -2.33 6.74
N ALA A 22 26.04 -1.92 7.00
CA ALA A 22 24.95 -2.05 6.05
C ALA A 22 25.18 -1.21 4.77
N ILE A 23 25.67 0.02 4.91
CA ILE A 23 25.96 0.91 3.78
C ILE A 23 27.12 0.39 2.94
N LEU A 24 28.21 -0.07 3.60
CA LEU A 24 29.35 -0.62 2.89
C LEU A 24 29.04 -1.97 2.21
N ALA A 25 28.15 -2.77 2.80
CA ALA A 25 27.63 -3.97 2.16
C ALA A 25 26.80 -3.63 0.91
N ALA A 26 25.94 -2.60 0.99
CA ALA A 26 25.21 -2.11 -0.17
C ALA A 26 26.16 -1.60 -1.27
N TYR A 27 27.23 -0.87 -0.91
CA TYR A 27 28.23 -0.44 -1.86
C TYR A 27 28.95 -1.62 -2.52
N ALA A 28 29.35 -2.61 -1.73
CA ALA A 28 30.05 -3.79 -2.26
C ALA A 28 29.16 -4.60 -3.22
N GLN A 29 27.86 -4.67 -2.97
CA GLN A 29 26.93 -5.47 -3.77
C GLN A 29 26.32 -4.69 -4.93
N TYR A 30 26.00 -3.42 -4.75
CA TYR A 30 25.23 -2.62 -5.70
C TYR A 30 25.97 -1.40 -6.24
N GLY A 31 27.14 -1.05 -5.70
CA GLY A 31 27.98 0.06 -6.17
C GLY A 31 27.54 1.45 -5.76
N PHE A 32 26.62 1.60 -4.78
CA PHE A 32 26.18 2.91 -4.30
C PHE A 32 26.34 3.09 -2.78
N ILE A 33 26.49 4.32 -2.35
CA ILE A 33 26.39 4.74 -0.95
C ILE A 33 25.21 5.68 -0.81
N VAL A 34 24.45 5.58 0.26
CA VAL A 34 23.34 6.49 0.55
C VAL A 34 23.83 7.91 0.78
N ASP A 35 23.11 8.89 0.27
CA ASP A 35 23.48 10.31 0.41
C ASP A 35 23.06 10.91 1.78
N TYR A 36 21.98 10.36 2.38
CA TYR A 36 21.38 10.89 3.60
C TYR A 36 21.08 9.79 4.62
N ILE A 37 21.29 10.11 5.87
CA ILE A 37 20.94 9.25 7.02
C ILE A 37 20.24 10.08 8.09
N ASN A 38 19.16 9.54 8.66
CA ASN A 38 18.66 9.97 9.95
C ASN A 38 19.23 9.03 11.04
N PRO A 39 20.15 9.51 11.90
CA PRO A 39 20.72 8.69 12.96
C PRO A 39 19.77 8.52 14.15
N ASN A 40 18.80 9.39 14.32
CA ASN A 40 17.91 9.48 15.48
C ASN A 40 16.71 8.54 15.36
N THR A 41 15.92 8.45 16.40
CA THR A 41 14.73 7.63 16.44
C THR A 41 13.59 8.33 15.69
N ASN A 42 12.97 7.62 14.76
CA ASN A 42 11.76 8.06 14.07
C ASN A 42 10.63 8.36 15.07
N GLU A 43 9.94 9.47 14.88
CA GLU A 43 8.81 9.94 15.70
C GLU A 43 9.12 10.07 17.20
N ARG A 44 10.36 10.40 17.51
CA ARG A 44 10.76 10.62 18.89
C ARG A 44 11.94 11.60 18.98
N TRP A 45 11.67 12.80 19.43
CA TRP A 45 12.68 13.81 19.72
C TRP A 45 12.96 13.86 21.22
N ASP A 46 14.21 13.56 21.62
CA ASP A 46 14.67 13.54 23.02
C ASP A 46 15.70 14.66 23.31
N GLY A 47 15.55 15.79 22.65
CA GLY A 47 16.30 17.02 22.91
C GLY A 47 17.81 16.81 23.02
N GLU A 48 18.38 16.99 24.24
CA GLU A 48 19.83 16.92 24.48
C GLU A 48 20.45 15.57 24.09
N ALA A 49 19.69 14.48 24.22
CA ALA A 49 20.23 13.15 23.89
C ALA A 49 20.41 12.99 22.38
N ASP A 50 19.45 13.46 21.58
CA ASP A 50 19.53 13.43 20.12
C ASP A 50 20.60 14.40 19.60
N VAL A 51 20.70 15.59 20.17
CA VAL A 51 21.76 16.56 19.85
C VAL A 51 23.15 15.95 20.09
N LYS A 52 23.35 15.34 21.25
CA LYS A 52 24.62 14.67 21.58
C LYS A 52 24.94 13.55 20.61
N PHE A 53 23.93 12.68 20.34
CA PHE A 53 24.14 11.54 19.46
C PHE A 53 24.41 11.95 18.01
N THR A 54 23.72 12.97 17.50
CA THR A 54 23.95 13.51 16.15
C THR A 54 25.37 14.04 16.01
N LYS A 55 25.88 14.81 16.97
CA LYS A 55 27.25 15.29 16.96
C LYS A 55 28.28 14.15 17.00
N GLU A 56 28.06 13.15 17.85
CA GLU A 56 28.92 11.96 17.90
C GLU A 56 28.88 11.19 16.56
N PHE A 57 27.72 11.05 15.96
CA PHE A 57 27.56 10.35 14.70
C PHE A 57 28.30 11.06 13.56
N ALA A 58 28.14 12.37 13.42
CA ALA A 58 28.86 13.19 12.44
C ALA A 58 30.38 13.06 12.62
N LYS A 59 30.85 13.16 13.87
CA LYS A 59 32.26 12.99 14.18
C LYS A 59 32.76 11.61 13.78
N TRP A 60 32.04 10.54 13.99
CA TRP A 60 32.46 9.19 13.59
C TRP A 60 32.55 9.03 12.07
N ILE A 61 31.70 9.70 11.31
CA ILE A 61 31.81 9.73 9.84
C ILE A 61 33.16 10.42 9.46
N ASP A 62 33.48 11.56 10.05
CA ASP A 62 34.68 12.32 9.74
C ASP A 62 35.97 11.57 10.14
N GLU A 63 35.91 10.79 11.21
CA GLU A 63 37.05 10.02 11.75
C GLU A 63 37.37 8.75 10.93
N GLU A 64 36.51 8.32 9.98
CA GLU A 64 36.81 7.13 9.20
C GLU A 64 38.07 7.28 8.35
N ASP A 65 38.95 6.28 8.42
CA ASP A 65 40.26 6.27 7.78
C ASP A 65 40.44 5.03 6.87
N GLU A 66 41.63 4.89 6.30
CA GLU A 66 41.98 3.76 5.43
C GLU A 66 41.97 2.39 6.15
N LYS A 67 42.05 2.37 7.48
CA LYS A 67 42.01 1.12 8.26
C LYS A 67 40.57 0.69 8.49
N SER A 68 39.67 1.66 8.65
CA SER A 68 38.26 1.43 8.95
C SER A 68 37.42 1.25 7.67
N ILE A 69 37.78 1.95 6.57
CA ILE A 69 37.20 1.80 5.22
C ILE A 69 38.38 1.78 4.23
N PRO A 70 38.91 0.60 3.87
CA PRO A 70 40.07 0.49 3.01
C PRO A 70 39.88 1.01 1.60
N ASP A 71 38.68 0.83 1.00
CA ASP A 71 38.32 1.35 -0.32
C ASP A 71 38.24 2.88 -0.29
N GLU A 72 39.11 3.56 -1.05
CA GLU A 72 39.21 5.01 -1.08
C GLU A 72 37.94 5.67 -1.63
N THR A 73 37.34 5.09 -2.66
CA THR A 73 36.11 5.61 -3.28
C THR A 73 34.93 5.49 -2.31
N ALA A 74 34.75 4.30 -1.73
CA ALA A 74 33.72 4.09 -0.71
C ALA A 74 33.89 5.04 0.48
N ARG A 75 35.13 5.22 0.97
CA ARG A 75 35.43 6.11 2.07
C ARG A 75 35.11 7.56 1.76
N ASN A 76 35.46 8.03 0.57
CA ASN A 76 35.18 9.40 0.15
C ASN A 76 33.68 9.65 0.00
N LEU A 77 32.94 8.70 -0.56
CA LEU A 77 31.48 8.79 -0.63
C LEU A 77 30.83 8.71 0.76
N PHE A 78 31.32 7.81 1.61
CA PHE A 78 30.79 7.67 2.99
C PHE A 78 30.95 8.96 3.80
N LYS A 79 32.06 9.68 3.64
CA LYS A 79 32.29 10.98 4.29
C LYS A 79 31.43 12.13 3.75
N GLN A 80 30.76 11.92 2.65
CA GLN A 80 29.83 12.91 2.08
C GLN A 80 28.37 12.72 2.54
N ILE A 81 28.11 11.67 3.33
CA ILE A 81 26.77 11.41 3.86
C ILE A 81 26.29 12.59 4.70
N LYS A 82 25.12 13.07 4.38
CA LYS A 82 24.44 14.16 5.05
C LYS A 82 23.51 13.64 6.14
N LEU A 83 23.40 14.38 7.24
CA LEU A 83 22.55 14.01 8.35
C LEU A 83 21.20 14.75 8.30
N VAL A 84 20.14 13.96 8.32
CA VAL A 84 18.76 14.42 8.52
C VAL A 84 18.42 14.27 9.99
N ILE A 85 17.84 15.27 10.59
CA ILE A 85 17.42 15.22 11.99
C ILE A 85 15.93 15.47 12.13
N SER A 86 15.45 15.26 13.32
CA SER A 86 14.06 15.34 13.73
C SER A 86 13.28 14.12 13.25
N ASP A 87 12.78 14.10 12.04
CA ASP A 87 11.94 13.02 11.52
C ASP A 87 10.72 12.76 12.43
N GLU A 88 10.03 13.85 12.75
CA GLU A 88 9.02 13.99 13.78
C GLU A 88 7.84 14.85 13.32
N ALA A 89 6.84 14.99 14.15
CA ALA A 89 5.77 15.97 13.93
C ALA A 89 6.30 17.41 13.96
N SER A 90 5.67 18.30 13.22
CA SER A 90 6.07 19.72 13.12
C SER A 90 6.15 20.45 14.48
N THR A 91 5.42 19.97 15.48
CA THR A 91 5.37 20.54 16.84
C THR A 91 6.72 20.61 17.55
N VAL A 92 7.72 19.85 17.11
CA VAL A 92 9.07 19.90 17.68
C VAL A 92 10.03 20.86 16.96
N SER A 93 9.59 21.48 15.86
CA SER A 93 10.45 22.32 15.03
C SER A 93 11.08 23.49 15.81
N ALA A 94 10.32 24.13 16.68
CA ALA A 94 10.82 25.21 17.54
C ALA A 94 11.92 24.77 18.50
N SER A 95 11.76 23.57 19.09
CA SER A 95 12.78 23.00 19.99
C SER A 95 14.08 22.69 19.23
N VAL A 96 13.96 22.07 18.05
CA VAL A 96 15.12 21.78 17.19
C VAL A 96 15.83 23.10 16.79
N ALA A 97 15.05 24.12 16.43
CA ALA A 97 15.57 25.44 16.09
C ALA A 97 16.38 26.08 17.24
N GLU A 98 15.88 25.95 18.47
CA GLU A 98 16.58 26.49 19.64
C GLU A 98 17.94 25.83 19.87
N PHE A 99 18.03 24.51 19.74
CA PHE A 99 19.31 23.79 19.83
C PHE A 99 20.27 24.22 18.71
N LEU A 100 19.82 24.32 17.49
CA LEU A 100 20.65 24.74 16.35
C LEU A 100 21.18 26.19 16.52
N LYS A 101 20.38 27.08 17.09
CA LYS A 101 20.81 28.46 17.39
C LYS A 101 21.91 28.53 18.46
N ASN A 102 21.82 27.66 19.46
CA ASN A 102 22.66 27.75 20.66
C ASN A 102 23.85 26.81 20.63
N ASP A 103 23.92 25.83 19.76
CA ASP A 103 25.00 24.86 19.64
C ASP A 103 25.58 24.83 18.21
N LYS A 104 26.72 25.53 18.03
CA LYS A 104 27.36 25.64 16.72
C LYS A 104 27.88 24.26 16.21
N GLU A 105 28.32 23.38 17.10
CA GLU A 105 28.78 22.05 16.70
C GLU A 105 27.61 21.22 16.19
N PHE A 106 26.46 21.28 16.84
CA PHE A 106 25.25 20.65 16.40
C PHE A 106 24.78 21.24 15.05
N TYR A 107 24.78 22.55 14.92
CA TYR A 107 24.45 23.21 13.65
C TYR A 107 25.31 22.71 12.48
N ASN A 108 26.63 22.54 12.70
CA ASN A 108 27.54 22.05 11.67
C ASN A 108 27.37 20.55 11.38
N SER A 109 26.78 19.79 12.30
CA SER A 109 26.52 18.35 12.14
C SER A 109 25.21 18.03 11.43
N VAL A 110 24.38 19.03 11.14
CA VAL A 110 23.06 18.86 10.56
C VAL A 110 22.99 19.47 9.16
N ASP A 111 22.51 18.72 8.20
CA ASP A 111 22.30 19.19 6.83
C ASP A 111 20.82 19.46 6.54
N VAL A 112 19.93 18.61 7.05
CA VAL A 112 18.49 18.61 6.74
C VAL A 112 17.67 18.46 8.03
N THR A 113 16.53 19.12 8.07
CA THR A 113 15.50 18.89 9.10
C THR A 113 14.28 18.22 8.48
N GLY A 114 13.84 17.09 8.99
CA GLY A 114 12.72 16.32 8.49
C GLY A 114 11.52 16.40 9.43
N TYR A 115 10.32 16.59 8.85
CA TYR A 115 9.06 16.59 9.60
C TYR A 115 8.01 15.78 8.86
N HIS A 116 7.28 14.99 9.61
CA HIS A 116 6.28 14.09 9.06
C HIS A 116 5.01 14.78 8.63
N TYR A 117 4.34 14.13 7.69
CA TYR A 117 2.99 14.41 7.22
C TYR A 117 2.81 15.82 6.63
N ASN A 118 1.59 16.18 6.53
CA ASN A 118 1.18 17.37 5.79
C ASN A 118 0.75 18.50 6.74
N THR A 119 1.33 18.52 7.91
CA THR A 119 1.07 19.54 8.91
C THR A 119 1.65 20.87 8.51
N ASP A 120 1.07 21.96 8.97
CA ASP A 120 1.65 23.28 8.85
C ASP A 120 2.89 23.40 9.74
N ASP A 121 3.62 24.48 9.57
CA ASP A 121 4.64 24.89 10.51
C ASP A 121 4.03 25.10 11.90
N ASP A 122 4.86 25.00 12.93
CA ASP A 122 4.42 25.32 14.28
C ASP A 122 4.20 26.84 14.46
N ASP A 123 3.64 27.22 15.60
CA ASP A 123 3.32 28.61 15.96
C ASP A 123 4.56 29.55 15.96
N ASN A 124 5.77 29.00 15.86
CA ASN A 124 7.03 29.74 15.90
C ASN A 124 7.73 29.81 14.55
N ASP A 125 7.09 29.38 13.47
CA ASP A 125 7.66 29.35 12.11
C ASP A 125 9.03 28.65 12.05
N GLY A 126 9.23 27.61 12.85
CA GLY A 126 10.54 26.96 13.01
C GLY A 126 11.06 26.34 11.71
N MET A 127 10.22 25.67 10.94
CA MET A 127 10.61 25.07 9.67
C MET A 127 11.03 26.13 8.64
N LYS A 128 10.26 27.19 8.54
CA LYS A 128 10.57 28.32 7.64
C LYS A 128 11.87 28.98 8.02
N TRP A 129 12.11 29.14 9.32
CA TRP A 129 13.32 29.70 9.85
C TRP A 129 14.58 28.88 9.49
N PHE A 130 14.52 27.55 9.51
CA PHE A 130 15.62 26.68 9.05
C PHE A 130 16.00 27.00 7.59
N ALA A 131 15.01 27.13 6.72
CA ALA A 131 15.27 27.35 5.31
C ALA A 131 15.77 28.77 5.03
N GLU A 132 15.14 29.80 5.62
CA GLU A 132 15.35 31.19 5.24
C GLU A 132 16.52 31.86 6.01
N GLU A 133 16.75 31.47 7.26
CA GLU A 133 17.79 32.10 8.09
C GLU A 133 18.99 31.22 8.38
N MET A 134 18.82 29.90 8.40
CA MET A 134 19.90 28.96 8.71
C MET A 134 20.47 28.24 7.49
N ASP A 135 19.90 28.44 6.31
CA ASP A 135 20.32 27.78 5.06
C ASP A 135 20.35 26.24 5.20
N LYS A 136 19.31 25.68 5.84
CA LYS A 136 19.12 24.23 5.99
C LYS A 136 17.91 23.78 5.19
N GLU A 137 18.03 22.65 4.54
CA GLU A 137 16.88 22.03 3.86
C GLU A 137 15.82 21.58 4.85
N VAL A 138 14.56 21.74 4.47
CA VAL A 138 13.41 21.23 5.21
C VAL A 138 12.66 20.22 4.37
N TRP A 139 12.50 19.02 4.90
CA TRP A 139 11.82 17.92 4.21
C TRP A 139 10.49 17.58 4.85
N ASN A 140 9.54 17.13 4.04
CA ASN A 140 8.50 16.24 4.47
C ASN A 140 9.08 14.82 4.40
N SER A 141 9.62 14.36 5.50
CA SER A 141 10.40 13.11 5.56
C SER A 141 9.52 11.86 5.60
N GLU A 142 8.21 12.03 5.87
CA GLU A 142 7.21 10.98 5.74
C GLU A 142 5.88 11.58 5.28
N ALA A 143 5.65 11.61 3.98
CA ALA A 143 4.41 12.14 3.41
C ALA A 143 3.45 11.00 3.04
N GLN A 144 2.15 11.32 3.06
CA GLN A 144 1.10 10.42 2.65
C GLN A 144 0.16 11.13 1.66
N ALA A 145 -0.29 10.42 0.62
CA ALA A 145 -1.26 10.96 -0.32
C ALA A 145 -2.54 11.34 0.37
N VAL A 146 -2.93 10.42 1.22
CA VAL A 146 -4.24 10.45 1.84
C VAL A 146 -4.06 10.12 3.29
N PHE A 147 -4.90 10.64 4.13
CA PHE A 147 -4.87 10.27 5.51
C PHE A 147 -5.13 8.82 5.71
N SER A 148 -4.41 8.26 6.66
CA SER A 148 -4.53 6.89 7.15
C SER A 148 -5.96 6.43 7.44
N ASN A 149 -6.88 7.36 7.59
CA ASN A 149 -8.28 7.09 7.89
C ASN A 149 -9.23 7.36 6.72
N SER A 150 -8.73 7.85 5.61
CA SER A 150 -9.54 8.04 4.42
C SER A 150 -9.70 6.71 3.70
N ALA A 151 -10.90 6.31 3.40
CA ALA A 151 -11.21 5.23 2.46
C ALA A 151 -11.23 5.73 1.03
N PHE A 152 -10.76 6.92 0.80
CA PHE A 152 -10.69 7.49 -0.51
C PHE A 152 -9.74 6.69 -1.38
N ARG A 153 -10.21 6.36 -2.58
CA ARG A 153 -9.37 5.83 -3.63
C ARG A 153 -8.94 6.97 -4.52
N PRO A 154 -7.64 7.30 -4.57
CA PRO A 154 -7.14 8.33 -5.45
C PRO A 154 -7.48 8.09 -6.93
N SER A 155 -7.69 6.84 -7.30
CA SER A 155 -8.09 6.41 -8.63
C SER A 155 -9.48 6.86 -9.06
N ASN A 156 -10.34 7.21 -8.13
CA ASN A 156 -11.68 7.61 -8.47
C ASN A 156 -11.71 8.99 -9.12
N ASN A 157 -11.90 9.02 -10.42
CA ASN A 157 -12.09 10.24 -11.19
C ASN A 157 -13.56 10.69 -11.28
N VAL A 158 -14.46 10.03 -10.57
CA VAL A 158 -15.88 10.35 -10.56
C VAL A 158 -16.17 11.60 -9.76
N GLN A 159 -16.97 12.49 -10.32
CA GLN A 159 -17.43 13.71 -9.65
C GLN A 159 -18.84 13.58 -9.07
N ASP A 160 -19.23 12.46 -8.58
CA ASP A 160 -20.55 12.31 -7.99
C ASP A 160 -20.58 12.93 -6.56
N PRO A 161 -21.29 14.04 -6.34
CA PRO A 161 -21.37 14.68 -5.05
C PRO A 161 -22.13 13.86 -4.01
N SER A 162 -22.89 12.84 -4.42
CA SER A 162 -23.58 11.93 -3.49
C SER A 162 -22.61 10.93 -2.85
N LEU A 163 -21.46 10.69 -3.49
CA LEU A 163 -20.43 9.78 -3.03
C LEU A 163 -19.40 10.55 -2.18
N LYS A 164 -19.66 10.61 -0.90
CA LYS A 164 -18.78 11.30 0.04
C LYS A 164 -17.36 10.69 0.05
N GLY A 165 -16.36 11.54 -0.16
CA GLY A 165 -14.96 11.13 -0.14
C GLY A 165 -14.48 10.42 -1.40
N THR A 166 -15.25 10.39 -2.48
CA THR A 166 -14.85 9.83 -3.77
C THR A 166 -14.47 10.91 -4.77
N GLY A 167 -13.82 10.49 -5.85
CA GLY A 167 -13.43 11.37 -6.94
C GLY A 167 -12.27 12.29 -6.62
N ILE A 168 -11.84 13.01 -7.62
CA ILE A 168 -10.69 13.92 -7.55
C ILE A 168 -10.86 15.03 -6.50
N ARG A 169 -12.07 15.32 -6.09
CA ARG A 169 -12.43 16.35 -5.11
C ARG A 169 -12.81 15.82 -3.72
N GLY A 170 -12.87 14.50 -3.53
CA GLY A 170 -13.22 13.91 -2.24
C GLY A 170 -12.21 14.25 -1.14
N THR A 171 -12.60 14.05 0.11
CA THR A 171 -11.69 14.16 1.26
C THR A 171 -10.51 13.22 1.09
N GLY A 172 -9.29 13.72 1.24
CA GLY A 172 -8.07 12.96 0.94
C GLY A 172 -7.86 12.77 -0.55
N SER A 173 -8.48 13.60 -1.37
CA SER A 173 -8.42 13.52 -2.83
C SER A 173 -7.04 13.92 -3.38
N PRO A 174 -6.78 13.62 -4.64
CA PRO A 174 -5.61 14.14 -5.34
C PRO A 174 -5.47 15.67 -5.27
N LEU A 175 -6.56 16.42 -5.28
CA LEU A 175 -6.49 17.88 -5.11
C LEU A 175 -6.03 18.30 -3.71
N GLU A 176 -6.42 17.58 -2.67
CA GLU A 176 -5.91 17.84 -1.32
C GLU A 176 -4.44 17.48 -1.19
N MET A 177 -4.00 16.43 -1.87
CA MET A 177 -2.58 16.10 -1.97
C MET A 177 -1.79 17.24 -2.64
N ALA A 178 -2.27 17.76 -3.76
CA ALA A 178 -1.63 18.90 -4.44
C ALA A 178 -1.65 20.17 -3.58
N ASN A 179 -2.75 20.45 -2.89
CA ASN A 179 -2.83 21.53 -1.90
C ASN A 179 -1.77 21.40 -0.82
N THR A 180 -1.57 20.19 -0.31
CA THR A 180 -0.58 19.90 0.73
C THR A 180 0.85 20.19 0.28
N PHE A 181 1.23 19.81 -0.93
CA PHE A 181 2.56 20.10 -1.44
C PHE A 181 2.81 21.59 -1.58
N ILE A 182 1.85 22.30 -2.15
CA ILE A 182 1.94 23.77 -2.31
C ILE A 182 2.00 24.43 -0.94
N LYS A 183 1.11 24.08 -0.03
CA LYS A 183 1.08 24.60 1.33
C LYS A 183 2.38 24.33 2.08
N GLY A 184 2.89 23.10 2.01
CA GLY A 184 4.14 22.73 2.68
C GLY A 184 5.32 23.54 2.20
N PHE A 185 5.40 23.84 0.91
CA PHE A 185 6.42 24.76 0.39
C PHE A 185 6.17 26.22 0.83
N VAL A 186 4.97 26.74 0.62
CA VAL A 186 4.68 28.16 0.85
C VAL A 186 4.78 28.53 2.33
N ASN A 187 4.23 27.69 3.21
CA ASN A 187 4.18 27.99 4.64
C ASN A 187 5.44 27.54 5.38
N SER A 188 6.05 26.42 4.99
CA SER A 188 7.12 25.78 5.76
C SER A 188 8.42 25.59 4.99
N ARG A 189 8.48 26.02 3.72
CA ARG A 189 9.65 25.88 2.83
C ARG A 189 10.11 24.44 2.61
N ARG A 190 9.22 23.47 2.74
CA ARG A 190 9.54 22.08 2.46
C ARG A 190 9.88 21.88 0.99
N SER A 191 11.15 21.57 0.72
CA SER A 191 11.68 21.40 -0.63
C SER A 191 11.68 19.97 -1.12
N HIS A 192 11.49 19.02 -0.22
CA HIS A 192 11.52 17.60 -0.52
C HIS A 192 10.37 16.87 0.15
N VAL A 193 9.79 15.91 -0.55
CA VAL A 193 8.66 15.13 -0.06
C VAL A 193 8.96 13.64 -0.28
N ILE A 194 9.15 12.90 0.81
CA ILE A 194 9.29 11.45 0.76
C ILE A 194 7.91 10.83 0.91
N TYR A 195 7.38 10.35 -0.20
CA TYR A 195 6.04 9.83 -0.30
C TYR A 195 5.96 8.34 -0.01
N GLN A 196 4.99 7.91 0.79
CA GLN A 196 4.78 6.52 1.12
C GLN A 196 3.30 6.09 1.09
N PRO A 197 3.01 4.90 0.56
CA PRO A 197 3.85 4.15 -0.37
C PRO A 197 3.71 4.67 -1.80
N GLY A 198 4.74 4.57 -2.60
CA GLY A 198 4.65 4.87 -4.03
C GLY A 198 3.80 3.83 -4.75
N ILE A 199 4.07 2.55 -4.49
CA ILE A 199 3.32 1.41 -5.02
C ILE A 199 2.74 0.63 -3.84
N GLY A 200 1.45 0.47 -3.81
CA GLY A 200 0.75 -0.33 -2.82
C GLY A 200 0.24 -1.62 -3.42
N SER A 201 0.63 -2.75 -2.86
CA SER A 201 -0.10 -3.97 -3.10
C SER A 201 -1.33 -3.95 -2.20
N PHE A 202 -2.45 -3.85 -2.85
CA PHE A 202 -3.74 -3.69 -2.25
C PHE A 202 -4.24 -4.99 -1.63
N TYR A 203 -3.72 -5.33 -0.46
CA TYR A 203 -4.32 -6.39 0.31
C TYR A 203 -5.41 -5.81 1.19
N GLU A 204 -6.62 -6.21 0.91
CA GLU A 204 -7.80 -5.79 1.65
C GLU A 204 -7.59 -6.03 3.15
N GLY A 205 -7.95 -5.07 3.96
CA GLY A 205 -7.70 -5.08 5.39
C GLY A 205 -6.30 -4.63 5.81
N GLY A 206 -5.46 -4.17 4.89
CA GLY A 206 -4.23 -3.48 5.22
C GLY A 206 -4.49 -2.20 6.00
N GLN A 207 -3.70 -1.94 7.05
CA GLN A 207 -3.89 -0.78 7.91
C GLN A 207 -3.82 0.54 7.12
N PHE A 208 -3.03 0.56 6.06
CA PHE A 208 -2.74 1.74 5.27
C PHE A 208 -3.04 1.55 3.79
N SER A 209 -4.03 0.73 3.46
CA SER A 209 -4.53 0.61 2.09
C SER A 209 -4.99 1.96 1.57
N PHE A 210 -4.85 2.19 0.26
CA PHE A 210 -5.31 3.39 -0.45
C PHE A 210 -4.52 4.67 -0.21
N LYS A 211 -3.25 4.58 0.12
CA LYS A 211 -2.33 5.71 0.18
C LYS A 211 -1.38 5.77 -1.01
N GLU A 212 -1.33 4.68 -1.76
CA GLU A 212 -0.41 4.48 -2.87
C GLU A 212 -0.73 5.40 -4.05
N LEU A 213 0.29 5.67 -4.85
CA LEU A 213 0.19 6.37 -6.13
C LEU A 213 -0.08 5.40 -7.29
N VAL A 214 0.33 4.17 -7.11
CA VAL A 214 0.10 3.06 -8.03
C VAL A 214 -0.44 1.88 -7.23
N SER A 215 -1.65 1.47 -7.54
CA SER A 215 -2.26 0.30 -6.91
C SER A 215 -1.91 -0.96 -7.69
N ALA A 216 -1.35 -1.96 -7.02
CA ALA A 216 -1.06 -3.28 -7.57
C ALA A 216 -1.76 -4.33 -6.70
N ARG A 217 -3.00 -4.68 -7.03
CA ARG A 217 -3.86 -5.50 -6.16
C ARG A 217 -3.30 -6.86 -5.85
N ASP A 218 -2.90 -7.55 -6.89
CA ASP A 218 -2.48 -8.95 -6.78
C ASP A 218 -1.12 -9.11 -7.45
N PRO A 219 -0.07 -9.55 -6.76
CA PRO A 219 1.27 -9.64 -7.34
C PRO A 219 1.37 -10.59 -8.54
N TRP A 220 0.42 -11.51 -8.67
CA TRP A 220 0.39 -12.50 -9.77
C TRP A 220 -0.47 -12.11 -10.95
N SER A 221 -1.46 -11.20 -10.77
CA SER A 221 -2.43 -10.86 -11.82
C SER A 221 -1.86 -9.90 -12.87
N GLY A 222 -0.82 -9.14 -12.50
CA GLY A 222 -0.34 -8.04 -13.32
C GLY A 222 -1.29 -6.83 -13.34
N TRP A 223 -2.34 -6.84 -12.53
CA TRP A 223 -3.25 -5.72 -12.42
C TRP A 223 -2.56 -4.53 -11.76
N ILE A 224 -2.48 -3.44 -12.50
CA ILE A 224 -1.90 -2.17 -12.05
C ILE A 224 -2.87 -1.05 -12.38
N HIS A 225 -3.11 -0.19 -11.42
CA HIS A 225 -3.90 1.02 -11.59
C HIS A 225 -3.07 2.24 -11.19
N TYR A 226 -3.06 3.25 -12.08
CA TYR A 226 -2.40 4.54 -11.81
C TYR A 226 -3.41 5.48 -11.16
N ASP A 227 -3.19 5.78 -9.90
CA ASP A 227 -4.06 6.65 -9.14
C ASP A 227 -3.87 8.12 -9.53
N ALA A 228 -4.92 8.91 -9.45
CA ALA A 228 -4.87 10.31 -9.86
C ALA A 228 -3.88 11.14 -9.03
N GLY A 229 -3.50 10.68 -7.84
CA GLY A 229 -2.42 11.27 -7.03
C GLY A 229 -1.07 11.27 -7.74
N LEU A 230 -0.76 10.24 -8.54
CA LEU A 230 0.44 10.19 -9.36
C LEU A 230 0.49 11.36 -10.36
N LEU A 231 -0.66 11.75 -10.89
CA LEU A 231 -0.77 12.84 -11.84
C LEU A 231 -0.60 14.21 -11.17
N MET A 232 -0.98 14.34 -9.90
CA MET A 232 -0.66 15.54 -9.12
C MET A 232 0.83 15.69 -8.89
N LEU A 233 1.55 14.59 -8.60
CA LEU A 233 3.01 14.62 -8.58
C LEU A 233 3.60 14.97 -9.94
N ALA A 234 3.01 14.50 -11.02
CA ALA A 234 3.45 14.84 -12.36
C ALA A 234 3.34 16.35 -12.65
N HIS A 235 2.29 17.03 -12.16
CA HIS A 235 2.20 18.48 -12.24
C HIS A 235 3.35 19.19 -11.50
N LEU A 236 3.85 18.61 -10.40
CA LEU A 236 4.97 19.18 -9.65
C LEU A 236 6.33 18.84 -10.25
N SER A 237 6.49 17.64 -10.81
CA SER A 237 7.81 17.14 -11.26
C SER A 237 8.08 17.32 -12.74
N LYS A 238 7.09 17.13 -13.60
CA LYS A 238 7.29 17.08 -15.06
C LYS A 238 7.48 18.44 -15.72
N PHE A 239 7.00 19.47 -15.09
CA PHE A 239 7.08 20.83 -15.62
C PHE A 239 8.21 21.65 -14.99
N ALA A 240 9.10 20.99 -14.28
CA ALA A 240 10.36 21.54 -13.80
C ALA A 240 11.49 20.57 -14.15
N LYS A 241 12.57 21.09 -14.71
CA LYS A 241 13.77 20.30 -14.96
C LYS A 241 14.59 20.25 -13.69
N THR A 242 15.05 19.05 -13.34
CA THR A 242 15.87 18.80 -12.17
C THR A 242 17.30 18.45 -12.56
N GLY A 243 18.22 18.51 -11.61
CA GLY A 243 19.62 18.19 -11.85
C GLY A 243 19.91 16.77 -12.34
N TRP A 244 19.02 15.84 -12.11
CA TRP A 244 19.15 14.45 -12.57
C TRP A 244 18.70 14.21 -14.01
N GLU A 245 18.31 15.25 -14.75
CA GLU A 245 18.02 15.15 -16.19
C GLU A 245 19.30 15.08 -17.06
N ASN A 246 20.47 15.20 -16.48
CA ASN A 246 21.75 14.98 -17.14
C ASN A 246 22.66 14.04 -16.32
N GLU A 247 23.58 13.37 -17.02
CA GLU A 247 24.49 12.38 -16.43
C GLU A 247 25.39 12.96 -15.34
N ASP A 248 25.73 14.26 -15.43
CA ASP A 248 26.62 14.93 -14.50
C ASP A 248 25.88 15.54 -13.31
N ASN A 249 24.56 15.45 -13.26
CA ASN A 249 23.71 16.09 -12.26
C ASN A 249 23.98 17.61 -12.10
N THR A 250 24.32 18.28 -13.20
CA THR A 250 24.76 19.68 -13.22
C THR A 250 23.82 20.61 -13.94
N ALA A 251 22.68 20.11 -14.48
CA ALA A 251 21.74 20.92 -15.26
C ALA A 251 21.10 22.09 -14.47
N GLY A 252 21.30 22.09 -13.19
CA GLY A 252 20.68 23.07 -12.29
C GLY A 252 19.25 22.69 -11.92
N ILE A 253 18.94 22.83 -10.67
CA ILE A 253 17.63 22.53 -10.12
C ILE A 253 16.73 23.76 -10.27
N TRP A 254 15.53 23.58 -10.77
CA TRP A 254 14.52 24.64 -10.76
C TRP A 254 14.17 24.99 -9.30
N ARG A 255 14.01 26.27 -9.06
CA ARG A 255 13.75 26.80 -7.72
C ARG A 255 12.33 27.34 -7.64
N ALA A 256 11.67 27.04 -6.56
CA ALA A 256 10.40 27.68 -6.26
C ALA A 256 10.62 29.17 -5.92
N ILE A 257 9.68 29.99 -6.37
CA ILE A 257 9.71 31.45 -6.20
C ILE A 257 8.67 31.84 -5.15
N PRO A 258 9.07 32.11 -3.91
CA PRO A 258 8.14 32.42 -2.82
C PRO A 258 7.23 33.63 -3.15
N GLU A 259 7.78 34.66 -3.77
CA GLU A 259 7.04 35.90 -4.11
C GLU A 259 5.99 35.68 -5.23
N ALA A 260 6.12 34.59 -5.97
CA ALA A 260 5.16 34.16 -7.01
C ALA A 260 4.43 32.87 -6.63
N SER A 261 4.31 32.61 -5.35
CA SER A 261 3.61 31.45 -4.79
C SER A 261 2.72 31.91 -3.64
N ALA A 262 1.56 31.30 -3.51
CA ALA A 262 0.64 31.57 -2.40
C ALA A 262 -0.15 30.33 -2.05
N SER A 263 -0.39 30.12 -0.77
CA SER A 263 -1.29 29.10 -0.28
C SER A 263 -2.23 29.70 0.75
N SER A 264 -3.51 29.49 0.53
CA SER A 264 -4.57 29.77 1.50
C SER A 264 -5.19 28.48 2.04
N ALA A 265 -4.57 27.35 1.78
CA ALA A 265 -4.94 26.09 2.40
C ALA A 265 -4.67 26.16 3.91
N GLU A 266 -5.66 25.81 4.70
CA GLU A 266 -5.65 25.93 6.16
C GLU A 266 -5.73 24.56 6.84
N GLY A 267 -5.24 24.50 8.08
CA GLY A 267 -5.37 23.36 8.97
C GLY A 267 -4.16 22.43 9.03
N ILE A 268 -4.02 21.81 10.17
CA ILE A 268 -2.95 20.84 10.47
C ILE A 268 -3.14 19.57 9.63
N ASN A 269 -4.37 19.30 9.25
CA ASN A 269 -4.73 18.14 8.48
C ASN A 269 -4.99 18.59 7.04
N PRO A 270 -4.33 18.01 6.02
CA PRO A 270 -4.51 18.36 4.61
C PRO A 270 -5.95 18.22 4.13
N VAL A 271 -6.74 17.39 4.79
CA VAL A 271 -8.18 17.28 4.53
C VAL A 271 -8.93 18.61 4.70
N ASN A 272 -8.36 19.55 5.41
CA ASN A 272 -8.97 20.83 5.71
C ASN A 272 -8.50 21.99 4.79
N GLY A 273 -7.74 21.67 3.74
CA GLY A 273 -7.23 22.69 2.82
C GLY A 273 -8.27 23.31 1.89
N ARG A 274 -9.52 22.87 1.93
CA ARG A 274 -10.57 23.30 1.00
C ARG A 274 -11.24 24.56 1.44
N ASN A 275 -10.83 25.66 0.88
CA ASN A 275 -11.44 26.95 1.18
C ASN A 275 -11.82 27.78 -0.07
N GLY A 276 -11.61 27.24 -1.26
CA GLY A 276 -11.94 27.89 -2.52
C GLY A 276 -11.17 29.17 -2.80
N ARG A 277 -10.02 29.36 -2.14
CA ARG A 277 -9.13 30.52 -2.34
C ARG A 277 -7.90 30.11 -3.14
N GLU A 278 -7.03 31.10 -3.39
CA GLU A 278 -5.82 30.89 -4.17
C GLU A 278 -4.87 29.87 -3.54
N ASN A 279 -4.35 28.96 -4.37
CA ASN A 279 -3.32 28.01 -3.99
C ASN A 279 -2.46 27.67 -5.22
N TYR A 280 -1.24 28.20 -5.28
CA TYR A 280 -0.34 28.01 -6.40
C TYR A 280 1.12 28.12 -5.97
N MET A 281 1.98 27.43 -6.74
CA MET A 281 3.43 27.47 -6.59
C MET A 281 4.10 27.67 -7.95
N THR A 282 5.04 28.60 -8.02
CA THR A 282 5.83 28.87 -9.21
C THR A 282 7.25 28.36 -9.05
N LEU A 283 7.71 27.61 -10.04
CA LEU A 283 9.07 27.13 -10.20
C LEU A 283 9.72 27.85 -11.38
N ALA A 284 10.98 28.25 -11.25
CA ALA A 284 11.73 28.89 -12.32
C ALA A 284 13.08 28.21 -12.53
N SER A 285 13.51 28.14 -13.79
CA SER A 285 14.83 27.66 -14.17
C SER A 285 15.95 28.56 -13.63
N PRO A 286 17.15 28.02 -13.36
CA PRO A 286 18.31 28.82 -12.91
C PRO A 286 18.67 29.95 -13.87
N GLY A 287 18.53 29.69 -15.18
CA GLY A 287 18.80 30.67 -16.24
C GLY A 287 17.74 31.76 -16.37
N LYS A 288 16.61 31.65 -15.67
CA LYS A 288 15.46 32.56 -15.79
C LYS A 288 14.91 32.64 -17.21
N ASP A 289 14.97 31.56 -17.94
CA ASP A 289 14.42 31.44 -19.30
C ASP A 289 13.11 30.63 -19.31
N ASN A 290 12.84 29.87 -18.26
CA ASN A 290 11.62 29.08 -18.11
C ASN A 290 11.01 29.19 -16.72
N PHE A 291 9.68 29.08 -16.66
CA PHE A 291 8.94 28.89 -15.42
C PHE A 291 7.75 27.97 -15.61
N SER A 292 7.27 27.41 -14.52
CA SER A 292 6.01 26.66 -14.43
C SER A 292 5.30 27.04 -13.14
N THR A 293 4.01 27.35 -13.26
CA THR A 293 3.14 27.61 -12.10
C THR A 293 2.11 26.50 -12.01
N ILE A 294 2.09 25.81 -10.89
CA ILE A 294 1.10 24.80 -10.55
C ILE A 294 0.00 25.46 -9.72
N ILE A 295 -1.25 25.32 -10.14
CA ILE A 295 -2.42 25.96 -9.51
C ILE A 295 -3.42 24.87 -9.15
N VAL A 296 -3.99 24.94 -7.95
CA VAL A 296 -5.08 24.07 -7.53
C VAL A 296 -6.33 24.89 -7.29
N ASN A 297 -7.41 24.54 -7.96
CA ASN A 297 -8.75 25.05 -7.68
C ASN A 297 -9.62 23.94 -7.09
N ASP A 298 -9.83 23.99 -5.80
CA ASP A 298 -10.68 23.06 -5.06
C ASP A 298 -12.09 23.60 -4.80
N SER A 299 -12.45 24.70 -5.47
CA SER A 299 -13.77 25.34 -5.37
C SER A 299 -14.76 24.84 -6.42
N GLU A 300 -16.03 25.16 -6.22
CA GLU A 300 -17.13 24.91 -7.18
C GLU A 300 -17.18 25.97 -8.30
N TYR A 301 -16.31 26.98 -8.26
CA TYR A 301 -16.32 28.10 -9.19
C TYR A 301 -15.01 28.14 -10.00
N PRO A 302 -15.08 28.59 -11.27
CA PRO A 302 -13.86 28.86 -12.01
C PRO A 302 -13.09 30.01 -11.39
N MET A 303 -11.77 29.85 -11.26
CA MET A 303 -10.87 30.89 -10.76
C MET A 303 -10.11 31.53 -11.94
N VAL A 304 -9.94 32.84 -11.92
CA VAL A 304 -9.22 33.58 -12.96
C VAL A 304 -7.95 34.18 -12.41
N TYR A 305 -6.82 33.79 -13.01
CA TYR A 305 -5.50 34.31 -12.69
C TYR A 305 -5.00 35.18 -13.82
N ASN A 306 -4.40 36.34 -13.47
CA ASN A 306 -3.72 37.23 -14.40
C ASN A 306 -2.21 37.13 -14.15
N PHE A 307 -1.49 36.51 -15.08
CA PHE A 307 -0.05 36.39 -15.01
C PHE A 307 0.61 37.64 -15.61
N LYS A 308 1.52 38.19 -14.85
CA LYS A 308 2.45 39.20 -15.31
C LYS A 308 3.85 38.64 -15.19
N THR A 309 4.59 38.63 -16.30
CA THR A 309 5.94 38.07 -16.34
C THR A 309 6.98 39.19 -16.22
N GLU A 310 7.80 39.14 -15.19
CA GLU A 310 8.90 40.04 -14.92
C GLU A 310 10.19 39.27 -14.65
N ASN A 311 11.32 39.82 -15.10
CA ASN A 311 12.64 39.23 -14.85
C ASN A 311 12.84 37.79 -15.38
N ILE A 312 12.12 37.42 -16.43
CA ILE A 312 12.23 36.12 -17.08
C ILE A 312 12.30 36.31 -18.61
N ASN A 313 13.21 35.59 -19.25
CA ASN A 313 13.52 35.70 -20.66
C ASN A 313 13.01 34.50 -21.46
N PHE A 314 11.75 34.40 -21.72
CA PHE A 314 11.18 33.37 -22.59
C PHE A 314 10.60 33.99 -23.87
N ASN A 315 10.38 33.16 -24.88
CA ASN A 315 9.76 33.60 -26.13
C ASN A 315 8.26 33.88 -25.89
N LYS A 316 7.88 35.14 -25.79
CA LYS A 316 6.51 35.57 -25.54
C LYS A 316 5.56 35.30 -26.72
N ASP A 317 6.09 35.14 -27.93
CA ASP A 317 5.29 34.87 -29.12
C ASP A 317 4.67 33.44 -29.12
N THR A 318 5.28 32.52 -28.40
CA THR A 318 4.75 31.17 -28.25
C THR A 318 3.59 31.07 -27.25
N GLY A 319 3.42 32.06 -26.40
CA GLY A 319 2.45 32.03 -25.31
C GLY A 319 2.86 31.08 -24.17
N LEU A 320 1.95 30.89 -23.23
CA LEU A 320 2.12 29.95 -22.12
C LEU A 320 1.32 28.68 -22.37
N ALA A 321 1.94 27.51 -22.35
CA ALA A 321 1.27 26.23 -22.46
C ALA A 321 0.49 25.91 -21.17
N VAL A 322 -0.69 25.39 -21.34
CA VAL A 322 -1.60 25.06 -20.23
C VAL A 322 -1.91 23.58 -20.23
N TRP A 323 -1.71 22.94 -19.07
CA TRP A 323 -2.00 21.53 -18.83
C TRP A 323 -2.94 21.38 -17.65
N GLU A 324 -3.92 20.51 -17.77
CA GLU A 324 -4.97 20.33 -16.76
C GLU A 324 -5.09 18.87 -16.33
N THR A 325 -5.38 18.67 -15.06
CA THR A 325 -5.90 17.41 -14.53
C THR A 325 -7.17 17.68 -13.74
N ARG A 326 -8.26 17.05 -14.15
CA ARG A 326 -9.55 17.06 -13.45
C ARG A 326 -10.31 15.78 -13.75
N ALA A 327 -11.38 15.52 -13.02
CA ALA A 327 -12.21 14.37 -13.29
C ALA A 327 -12.84 14.43 -14.69
N ALA A 328 -13.19 13.28 -15.22
CA ALA A 328 -13.88 13.14 -16.50
C ALA A 328 -15.21 13.89 -16.53
N ASP A 329 -15.57 14.46 -17.66
CA ASP A 329 -16.84 15.15 -17.86
C ASP A 329 -18.01 14.15 -18.00
N GLU A 330 -17.77 13.03 -18.69
CA GLU A 330 -18.79 12.04 -19.03
C GLU A 330 -18.45 10.61 -18.56
N GLY A 331 -17.54 10.49 -17.61
CA GLY A 331 -17.13 9.19 -17.03
C GLY A 331 -16.05 8.44 -17.80
N ALA A 332 -15.44 9.03 -18.82
CA ALA A 332 -14.24 8.47 -19.44
C ALA A 332 -13.05 8.63 -18.48
N PHE A 333 -12.45 7.52 -18.10
CA PHE A 333 -11.56 7.40 -16.96
C PHE A 333 -10.43 8.44 -16.89
N ASN A 334 -9.79 8.74 -17.98
CA ASN A 334 -8.55 9.58 -17.99
C ASN A 334 -8.58 10.73 -19.00
N GLU A 335 -9.74 11.09 -19.54
CA GLU A 335 -9.83 12.07 -20.64
C GLU A 335 -9.23 13.45 -20.30
N ASN A 336 -9.19 13.81 -19.03
CA ASN A 336 -8.72 15.09 -18.54
C ASN A 336 -7.46 14.99 -17.66
N TYR A 337 -6.70 13.90 -17.78
CA TYR A 337 -5.47 13.72 -17.01
C TYR A 337 -4.26 14.21 -17.78
N LEU A 338 -3.51 15.20 -17.20
CA LEU A 338 -2.38 15.88 -17.83
C LEU A 338 -2.68 16.31 -19.28
N LYS A 339 -3.89 16.82 -19.48
CA LYS A 339 -4.39 17.20 -20.78
C LYS A 339 -3.81 18.54 -21.19
N TYR A 340 -3.20 18.60 -22.37
CA TYR A 340 -2.81 19.84 -22.96
C TYR A 340 -4.04 20.63 -23.44
N CYS A 341 -4.23 21.84 -22.91
CA CYS A 341 -5.39 22.70 -23.19
C CYS A 341 -5.08 23.83 -24.20
N GLY A 342 -3.88 23.87 -24.74
CA GLY A 342 -3.45 24.89 -25.69
C GLY A 342 -2.53 25.93 -25.07
N ASN A 343 -2.12 26.92 -25.90
CA ASN A 343 -1.30 28.04 -25.46
C ASN A 343 -2.17 29.29 -25.25
N VAL A 344 -1.89 30.00 -24.18
CA VAL A 344 -2.50 31.32 -23.90
C VAL A 344 -1.52 32.39 -24.28
N THR A 345 -1.92 33.33 -25.14
CA THR A 345 -1.13 34.46 -25.58
C THR A 345 -1.37 35.66 -24.67
N ALA A 346 -0.39 36.52 -24.57
CA ALA A 346 -0.53 37.77 -23.83
C ALA A 346 -1.57 38.70 -24.47
N SER A 347 -2.35 39.36 -23.64
CA SER A 347 -3.21 40.48 -24.03
C SER A 347 -2.38 41.72 -24.41
N ALA A 348 -3.03 42.75 -24.94
CA ALA A 348 -2.35 43.96 -25.40
C ALA A 348 -1.56 44.69 -24.29
N ASP A 349 -1.92 44.49 -23.05
CA ASP A 349 -1.22 45.02 -21.85
C ASP A 349 -0.09 44.09 -21.33
N GLY A 350 0.19 42.98 -22.06
CA GLY A 350 1.26 42.05 -21.75
C GLY A 350 0.93 41.02 -20.66
N ASN A 351 -0.34 40.93 -20.24
CA ASN A 351 -0.78 39.96 -19.22
C ASN A 351 -1.39 38.72 -19.88
N TYR A 352 -1.24 37.55 -19.19
CA TYR A 352 -1.87 36.30 -19.59
C TYR A 352 -3.04 36.01 -18.66
N LYS A 353 -4.22 35.85 -19.23
CA LYS A 353 -5.42 35.53 -18.48
C LYS A 353 -5.68 34.02 -18.52
N ILE A 354 -5.60 33.36 -17.39
CA ILE A 354 -5.77 31.92 -17.23
C ILE A 354 -7.04 31.67 -16.42
N THR A 355 -7.91 30.79 -16.93
CA THR A 355 -9.10 30.32 -16.20
C THR A 355 -8.85 28.90 -15.75
N VAL A 356 -8.89 28.66 -14.43
CA VAL A 356 -8.76 27.34 -13.80
C VAL A 356 -10.15 26.85 -13.47
N LEU A 357 -10.53 25.71 -14.05
CA LEU A 357 -11.86 25.14 -13.86
C LEU A 357 -12.09 24.65 -12.44
N PRO A 358 -13.34 24.48 -12.00
CA PRO A 358 -13.65 23.89 -10.71
C PRO A 358 -13.01 22.50 -10.54
N PHE A 359 -12.56 22.21 -9.33
CA PHE A 359 -11.98 20.91 -8.96
C PHE A 359 -10.90 20.41 -9.92
N SER A 360 -9.93 21.26 -10.23
CA SER A 360 -8.82 20.94 -11.12
C SER A 360 -7.45 21.35 -10.56
N ALA A 361 -6.43 20.65 -11.01
CA ALA A 361 -5.05 21.10 -10.95
C ALA A 361 -4.61 21.52 -12.34
N MET A 362 -3.89 22.64 -12.44
CA MET A 362 -3.44 23.19 -13.69
C MET A 362 -1.96 23.59 -13.61
N THR A 363 -1.22 23.27 -14.66
CA THR A 363 0.12 23.83 -14.84
C THR A 363 0.12 24.81 -16.00
N VAL A 364 0.66 25.99 -15.75
CA VAL A 364 0.94 27.03 -16.74
C VAL A 364 2.45 27.15 -16.89
N THR A 365 2.97 26.95 -18.08
CA THR A 365 4.42 26.82 -18.29
C THR A 365 4.90 27.48 -19.57
N THR A 366 6.17 27.90 -19.57
CA THR A 366 6.89 28.36 -20.75
C THR A 366 7.51 27.20 -21.55
N LEU A 367 7.53 25.99 -21.00
CA LEU A 367 8.05 24.80 -21.68
C LEU A 367 7.20 24.47 -22.91
N GLY A 368 7.86 24.11 -24.00
CA GLY A 368 7.20 23.68 -25.24
C GLY A 368 6.43 22.36 -25.04
N VAL A 369 5.39 22.16 -25.85
CA VAL A 369 4.55 20.96 -25.77
C VAL A 369 5.39 19.69 -25.93
N SER A 370 6.33 19.67 -26.90
CA SER A 370 7.24 18.52 -27.13
C SER A 370 8.15 18.21 -25.95
N GLU A 371 8.47 19.20 -25.11
CA GLU A 371 9.27 18.99 -23.89
C GLU A 371 8.45 18.30 -22.77
N CYS A 372 7.13 18.35 -22.89
CA CYS A 372 6.18 17.83 -21.91
C CYS A 372 5.44 16.57 -22.38
N GLU A 373 5.55 16.23 -23.68
CA GLU A 373 4.94 15.02 -24.28
C GLU A 373 5.63 13.72 -23.82
N GLY A 374 4.99 12.59 -24.06
CA GLY A 374 5.55 11.25 -23.82
C GLY A 374 5.59 10.86 -22.34
N ARG A 375 4.67 11.35 -21.55
CA ARG A 375 4.76 11.18 -20.09
C ARG A 375 3.69 10.32 -19.47
N ILE A 376 2.46 10.40 -19.94
CA ILE A 376 1.35 9.47 -19.69
C ILE A 376 0.44 9.60 -20.90
N ASP A 377 0.89 9.15 -22.06
CA ASP A 377 0.12 9.24 -23.30
C ASP A 377 -1.08 8.30 -23.27
N GLU A 378 -0.88 7.12 -22.70
CA GLU A 378 -1.95 6.17 -22.44
C GLU A 378 -1.72 5.54 -21.08
N LEU A 379 -2.66 5.71 -20.17
CA LEU A 379 -2.68 4.90 -18.97
C LEU A 379 -2.98 3.46 -19.39
N PRO A 380 -2.27 2.47 -18.84
CA PRO A 380 -2.52 1.08 -19.18
C PRO A 380 -3.98 0.74 -18.92
N VAL A 381 -4.60 0.07 -19.88
CA VAL A 381 -5.93 -0.51 -19.68
C VAL A 381 -5.81 -1.57 -18.59
N GLU A 382 -6.64 -1.45 -17.56
CA GLU A 382 -6.70 -2.45 -16.50
C GLU A 382 -7.00 -3.83 -17.12
N GLY A 383 -6.07 -4.77 -16.97
CA GLY A 383 -6.27 -6.16 -17.35
C GLY A 383 -7.30 -6.83 -16.44
N GLY A 384 -7.91 -7.91 -16.91
CA GLY A 384 -8.76 -8.75 -16.06
C GLY A 384 -7.97 -9.18 -14.81
N ARG A 385 -8.64 -9.25 -13.66
CA ARG A 385 -8.07 -9.71 -12.40
C ARG A 385 -8.31 -11.22 -12.23
N PRO A 386 -7.45 -12.11 -12.78
CA PRO A 386 -7.64 -13.54 -12.63
C PRO A 386 -7.49 -13.97 -11.17
N VAL A 387 -8.20 -15.00 -10.76
CA VAL A 387 -7.95 -15.67 -9.49
C VAL A 387 -6.57 -16.30 -9.55
N LEU A 388 -5.80 -16.23 -8.47
CA LEU A 388 -4.48 -16.87 -8.40
C LEU A 388 -4.61 -18.34 -8.79
N ASP A 389 -3.91 -18.74 -9.84
CA ASP A 389 -3.84 -20.08 -10.37
C ASP A 389 -2.40 -20.57 -10.43
N THR A 390 -2.19 -21.83 -10.14
CA THR A 390 -0.85 -22.44 -10.20
C THR A 390 -0.30 -22.53 -11.60
N ASP A 391 -1.15 -22.54 -12.63
CA ASP A 391 -0.71 -22.64 -14.02
C ASP A 391 0.04 -21.42 -14.51
N SER A 392 -0.49 -20.22 -14.22
CA SER A 392 0.15 -18.97 -14.61
C SER A 392 1.49 -18.70 -13.93
N THR A 393 1.78 -19.43 -12.86
CA THR A 393 2.94 -19.21 -12.01
C THR A 393 4.06 -20.21 -12.23
N GLY A 394 3.76 -21.33 -12.88
CA GLY A 394 4.66 -22.48 -12.93
C GLY A 394 4.97 -23.06 -11.55
N SER A 395 4.13 -22.78 -10.55
CA SER A 395 4.31 -23.25 -9.16
C SER A 395 3.67 -24.62 -8.92
N ARG A 396 2.85 -25.08 -9.84
CA ARG A 396 2.21 -26.39 -9.77
C ARG A 396 3.25 -27.52 -9.73
N GLN A 397 3.18 -28.35 -8.73
CA GLN A 397 4.09 -29.49 -8.58
C GLN A 397 3.58 -30.76 -9.26
N ASP A 398 2.30 -30.84 -9.53
CA ASP A 398 1.67 -31.87 -10.33
C ASP A 398 0.80 -31.25 -11.42
N THR A 399 0.33 -32.07 -12.36
CA THR A 399 -0.50 -31.63 -13.47
C THR A 399 -2.00 -31.73 -13.19
N SER A 400 -2.39 -32.04 -11.94
CA SER A 400 -3.78 -32.11 -11.57
C SER A 400 -4.35 -30.70 -11.39
N ASP A 401 -5.60 -30.50 -11.77
CA ASP A 401 -6.32 -29.25 -11.61
C ASP A 401 -6.97 -29.08 -10.21
N ILE A 402 -6.63 -29.96 -9.27
CA ILE A 402 -7.10 -29.89 -7.88
C ILE A 402 -6.45 -28.74 -7.11
N HIS A 403 -5.25 -28.30 -7.49
CA HIS A 403 -4.53 -27.26 -6.78
C HIS A 403 -5.05 -25.85 -7.15
N LEU A 404 -5.31 -25.04 -6.11
CA LEU A 404 -5.37 -23.58 -6.23
C LEU A 404 -3.96 -23.01 -6.23
N TYR A 405 -3.07 -23.56 -5.40
CA TYR A 405 -1.67 -23.16 -5.33
C TYR A 405 -0.81 -24.28 -4.74
N ALA A 406 0.43 -24.39 -5.20
CA ALA A 406 1.43 -25.28 -4.62
C ALA A 406 2.82 -24.66 -4.70
N ASP A 407 3.57 -24.70 -3.61
CA ASP A 407 4.97 -24.30 -3.56
C ASP A 407 5.72 -25.11 -2.51
N ASN A 408 6.75 -25.82 -2.92
CA ASN A 408 7.62 -26.54 -1.99
C ASN A 408 8.71 -25.66 -1.38
N PHE A 409 8.80 -24.38 -1.87
CA PHE A 409 9.83 -23.41 -1.52
C PHE A 409 11.26 -23.82 -1.90
N ASP A 410 11.44 -24.92 -2.62
CA ASP A 410 12.75 -25.32 -3.13
C ASP A 410 12.98 -24.72 -4.51
N TYR A 411 13.69 -23.62 -4.54
CA TYR A 411 14.02 -22.89 -5.78
C TYR A 411 15.37 -23.29 -6.37
N THR A 412 15.94 -24.42 -5.98
CA THR A 412 17.22 -24.91 -6.50
C THR A 412 17.18 -25.05 -8.02
N GLY A 413 18.08 -24.34 -8.70
CA GLY A 413 18.19 -24.37 -10.16
C GLY A 413 17.01 -23.78 -10.92
N LYS A 414 16.08 -23.12 -10.25
CA LYS A 414 14.95 -22.44 -10.89
C LYS A 414 15.44 -21.15 -11.57
N LYS A 415 15.05 -20.98 -12.83
CA LYS A 415 15.36 -19.81 -13.63
C LYS A 415 14.11 -18.97 -13.88
N VAL A 416 14.31 -17.66 -14.06
CA VAL A 416 13.28 -16.70 -14.46
C VAL A 416 13.80 -15.84 -15.59
N PRO A 417 12.92 -15.37 -16.50
CA PRO A 417 13.30 -14.46 -17.56
C PRO A 417 13.83 -13.13 -17.03
N VAL A 418 14.88 -12.60 -17.63
CA VAL A 418 15.43 -11.28 -17.33
C VAL A 418 14.59 -10.20 -18.02
N LEU A 419 14.11 -9.22 -17.26
CA LEU A 419 13.33 -8.10 -17.78
C LEU A 419 14.23 -7.10 -18.52
N ASP A 420 13.73 -6.54 -19.62
CA ASP A 420 14.46 -5.54 -20.44
C ASP A 420 14.32 -4.09 -19.91
N GLY A 421 13.60 -3.90 -18.81
CA GLY A 421 13.32 -2.57 -18.25
C GLY A 421 12.31 -1.73 -19.05
N LYS A 422 11.72 -2.29 -20.11
CA LYS A 422 10.73 -1.63 -20.99
C LYS A 422 9.41 -2.39 -21.07
N GLY A 423 9.17 -3.31 -20.14
CA GLY A 423 7.97 -4.14 -20.10
C GLY A 423 8.04 -5.43 -20.91
N GLY A 424 9.21 -5.74 -21.48
CA GLY A 424 9.50 -6.99 -22.21
C GLY A 424 10.59 -7.81 -21.53
N PHE A 425 11.11 -8.80 -22.26
CA PHE A 425 12.17 -9.70 -21.80
C PHE A 425 13.39 -9.60 -22.73
N THR A 426 14.59 -9.73 -22.14
CA THR A 426 15.86 -9.72 -22.90
C THR A 426 16.07 -10.98 -23.73
N GLY A 427 15.38 -12.06 -23.43
CA GLY A 427 15.62 -13.39 -23.97
C GLY A 427 16.63 -14.22 -23.17
N GLU A 428 17.20 -13.65 -22.10
CA GLU A 428 18.08 -14.32 -21.16
C GLU A 428 17.31 -14.80 -19.92
N GLU A 429 17.88 -15.74 -19.17
CA GLU A 429 17.35 -16.23 -17.91
C GLU A 429 18.38 -16.06 -16.80
N GLU A 430 17.90 -15.70 -15.61
CA GLU A 430 18.70 -15.62 -14.40
C GLU A 430 18.21 -16.59 -13.31
N ASP A 431 19.01 -16.79 -12.28
CA ASP A 431 18.64 -17.59 -11.13
C ASP A 431 17.52 -16.92 -10.34
N TYR A 432 16.50 -17.70 -9.92
CA TYR A 432 15.33 -17.17 -9.20
C TYR A 432 15.71 -16.44 -7.91
N ILE A 433 16.63 -17.01 -7.12
CA ILE A 433 17.06 -16.39 -5.85
C ILE A 433 17.79 -15.06 -6.13
N ALA A 434 18.68 -15.05 -7.14
CA ALA A 434 19.39 -13.83 -7.54
C ALA A 434 18.41 -12.74 -8.02
N SER A 435 17.39 -13.10 -8.81
CA SER A 435 16.37 -12.15 -9.28
C SER A 435 15.55 -11.51 -8.18
N ARG A 436 15.52 -12.14 -6.99
CA ARG A 436 14.82 -11.65 -5.80
C ARG A 436 15.73 -10.93 -4.81
N GLY A 437 16.94 -10.56 -5.23
CA GLY A 437 17.86 -9.74 -4.47
C GLY A 437 18.72 -10.48 -3.46
N GLY A 438 18.81 -11.83 -3.54
CA GLY A 438 19.57 -12.59 -2.56
C GLY A 438 20.47 -13.64 -3.18
N ASP A 439 21.57 -13.94 -2.51
CA ASP A 439 22.39 -15.13 -2.72
C ASP A 439 22.13 -16.21 -1.65
N THR A 440 21.60 -15.78 -0.51
CA THR A 440 21.34 -16.62 0.67
C THR A 440 19.87 -16.63 1.10
N GLY A 441 19.11 -15.63 0.68
CA GLY A 441 17.70 -15.50 1.00
C GLY A 441 17.00 -14.63 -0.04
N ALA A 442 15.74 -14.92 -0.28
CA ALA A 442 14.88 -14.16 -1.19
C ALA A 442 13.42 -14.30 -0.76
N MET A 443 12.57 -13.39 -1.19
CA MET A 443 11.15 -13.53 -0.98
C MET A 443 10.62 -14.75 -1.74
N ALA A 444 9.83 -15.58 -1.06
CA ALA A 444 9.08 -16.64 -1.73
C ALA A 444 8.03 -16.02 -2.69
N ARG A 445 7.61 -16.78 -3.70
CA ARG A 445 6.65 -16.30 -4.68
C ARG A 445 5.30 -16.02 -4.02
N TYR A 446 4.71 -14.87 -4.40
CA TYR A 446 3.36 -14.45 -4.01
C TYR A 446 3.11 -14.38 -2.50
N THR A 447 4.15 -14.46 -1.68
CA THR A 447 4.03 -14.23 -0.25
C THR A 447 3.98 -12.74 0.06
N HIS A 448 3.15 -12.39 1.04
CA HIS A 448 3.12 -11.09 1.64
C HIS A 448 3.34 -11.22 3.15
N THR A 449 4.50 -10.78 3.60
CA THR A 449 4.83 -10.83 5.03
C THR A 449 4.22 -9.63 5.74
N LEU A 450 3.30 -9.91 6.65
CA LEU A 450 2.64 -8.91 7.48
C LEU A 450 3.48 -8.54 8.70
N ASN A 451 4.24 -9.50 9.21
CA ASN A 451 5.13 -9.33 10.36
C ASN A 451 6.20 -10.43 10.38
N GLY A 452 7.37 -10.16 10.97
CA GLY A 452 8.50 -11.09 10.91
C GLY A 452 9.31 -10.98 9.62
N ALA A 453 10.09 -12.00 9.31
CA ALA A 453 10.88 -12.08 8.08
C ALA A 453 10.85 -13.51 7.55
N PHE A 454 10.12 -13.73 6.46
CA PHE A 454 9.99 -15.04 5.81
C PHE A 454 10.73 -15.04 4.49
N GLU A 455 11.74 -15.87 4.38
CA GLU A 455 12.63 -15.94 3.23
C GLU A 455 12.88 -17.38 2.76
N ALA A 456 13.17 -17.53 1.48
CA ALA A 456 13.71 -18.78 0.94
C ALA A 456 15.12 -18.98 1.52
N PHE A 457 15.26 -19.91 2.43
CA PHE A 457 16.52 -20.17 3.15
C PHE A 457 17.19 -21.44 2.60
N LYS A 458 18.48 -21.35 2.25
CA LYS A 458 19.25 -22.48 1.77
C LYS A 458 19.69 -23.36 2.94
N THR A 459 19.20 -24.60 2.96
CA THR A 459 19.55 -25.56 3.99
C THR A 459 20.97 -26.13 3.80
N LYS A 460 21.47 -26.81 4.79
CA LYS A 460 22.80 -27.48 4.70
C LYS A 460 22.85 -28.58 3.62
N SER A 461 21.71 -29.11 3.21
CA SER A 461 21.61 -30.06 2.11
C SER A 461 21.67 -29.42 0.72
N GLY A 462 21.58 -28.09 0.65
CA GLY A 462 21.61 -27.31 -0.58
C GLY A 462 20.23 -27.00 -1.18
N SER A 463 19.14 -27.59 -0.67
CA SER A 463 17.76 -27.25 -1.01
C SER A 463 17.26 -26.01 -0.27
N TYR A 464 16.21 -25.37 -0.78
CA TYR A 464 15.58 -24.24 -0.10
C TYR A 464 14.33 -24.66 0.65
N VAL A 465 14.01 -23.89 1.69
CA VAL A 465 12.76 -23.93 2.46
C VAL A 465 12.33 -22.48 2.77
N LEU A 466 11.07 -22.25 3.03
CA LEU A 466 10.66 -20.99 3.62
C LEU A 466 11.03 -21.00 5.11
N ARG A 467 11.72 -19.97 5.58
CA ARG A 467 12.15 -19.86 6.98
C ARG A 467 11.77 -18.53 7.57
N GLN A 468 11.23 -18.52 8.77
CA GLN A 468 11.17 -17.29 9.57
C GLN A 468 12.56 -17.00 10.12
N GLN A 469 13.15 -15.87 9.74
CA GLN A 469 14.57 -15.54 9.93
C GLN A 469 14.88 -14.81 11.24
N LEU A 470 13.86 -14.31 11.94
CA LEU A 470 14.06 -13.63 13.22
C LEU A 470 13.90 -14.62 14.37
N ASP A 471 14.89 -14.73 15.23
CA ASP A 471 14.85 -15.54 16.45
C ASP A 471 15.04 -14.62 17.66
N GLU A 472 14.05 -14.59 18.54
CA GLU A 472 14.04 -13.74 19.73
C GLU A 472 15.24 -13.97 20.64
N ASP A 473 15.67 -15.24 20.77
CA ASP A 473 16.79 -15.59 21.63
C ASP A 473 18.15 -15.20 21.03
N ALA A 474 18.25 -15.17 19.69
CA ALA A 474 19.51 -14.88 18.98
C ALA A 474 19.71 -13.39 18.72
N TYR A 475 18.66 -12.68 18.33
CA TYR A 475 18.77 -11.32 17.78
C TYR A 475 17.89 -10.29 18.47
N GLY A 476 16.98 -10.71 19.34
CA GLY A 476 15.88 -9.86 19.79
C GLY A 476 14.80 -9.70 18.71
N ILE A 477 13.70 -9.09 19.09
CA ILE A 477 12.60 -8.79 18.18
C ILE A 477 12.49 -7.29 18.07
N GLY A 478 12.65 -6.77 16.86
CA GLY A 478 12.28 -5.41 16.54
C GLY A 478 10.86 -5.38 16.01
N SER A 479 9.94 -4.73 16.71
CA SER A 479 8.62 -4.40 16.18
C SER A 479 8.36 -2.94 16.44
N ALA A 480 8.22 -2.15 15.39
CA ALA A 480 7.98 -0.71 15.52
C ALA A 480 6.55 -0.40 15.95
N TRP A 481 5.58 -1.21 15.53
CA TRP A 481 4.16 -0.88 15.66
C TRP A 481 3.36 -1.82 16.53
N ASN A 482 3.81 -3.04 16.72
CA ASN A 482 3.05 -4.05 17.46
C ASN A 482 3.94 -5.21 17.89
N ASN A 483 3.46 -5.96 18.88
CA ASN A 483 4.07 -7.18 19.35
C ASN A 483 3.40 -8.42 18.73
N GLY A 484 2.94 -8.31 17.48
CA GLY A 484 2.27 -9.38 16.80
C GLY A 484 3.20 -10.51 16.40
N ASP A 485 2.63 -11.68 16.25
CA ASP A 485 3.36 -12.88 15.82
C ASP A 485 3.87 -12.75 14.38
N ALA A 486 4.96 -13.46 14.06
CA ALA A 486 5.44 -13.52 12.70
C ALA A 486 4.43 -14.23 11.79
N VAL A 487 4.03 -13.57 10.70
CA VAL A 487 3.02 -14.08 9.75
C VAL A 487 3.30 -13.63 8.33
N THR A 488 3.18 -14.55 7.40
CA THR A 488 3.15 -14.29 5.97
C THR A 488 1.88 -14.90 5.36
N VAL A 489 1.31 -14.23 4.37
CA VAL A 489 0.08 -14.69 3.72
C VAL A 489 0.30 -14.89 2.24
N ILE A 490 -0.48 -15.78 1.65
CA ILE A 490 -0.42 -16.12 0.24
C ILE A 490 -1.82 -16.50 -0.25
N GLY A 491 -2.10 -16.19 -1.49
CA GLY A 491 -3.35 -16.59 -2.13
C GLY A 491 -4.27 -15.44 -2.46
N ASP A 492 -5.51 -15.77 -2.75
CA ASP A 492 -6.52 -14.86 -3.25
C ASP A 492 -7.67 -14.71 -2.23
N PHE A 493 -8.18 -13.52 -2.05
CA PHE A 493 -9.35 -13.27 -1.20
C PHE A 493 -10.60 -14.00 -1.66
N ARG A 494 -10.66 -14.38 -2.93
CA ARG A 494 -11.77 -15.10 -3.53
C ARG A 494 -11.80 -16.60 -3.22
N TRP A 495 -10.72 -17.18 -2.67
CA TRP A 495 -10.71 -18.60 -2.30
C TRP A 495 -11.73 -18.90 -1.21
N MET A 496 -12.61 -19.86 -1.46
CA MET A 496 -13.74 -20.19 -0.57
C MET A 496 -13.59 -21.54 0.11
N ASN A 497 -13.76 -22.62 -0.65
CA ASN A 497 -13.76 -23.98 -0.11
C ASN A 497 -12.49 -24.69 -0.56
N TYR A 498 -11.58 -24.82 0.37
CA TYR A 498 -10.27 -25.40 0.10
C TYR A 498 -9.64 -26.00 1.35
N ALA A 499 -8.66 -26.87 1.12
CA ALA A 499 -7.76 -27.36 2.12
C ALA A 499 -6.38 -26.76 1.92
N ALA A 500 -5.77 -26.24 2.97
CA ALA A 500 -4.38 -25.79 2.96
C ALA A 500 -3.55 -26.71 3.85
N SER A 501 -2.38 -27.16 3.38
CA SER A 501 -1.44 -27.96 4.13
C SER A 501 -0.01 -27.50 3.96
N VAL A 502 0.81 -27.67 5.00
CA VAL A 502 2.22 -27.28 5.00
C VAL A 502 3.00 -28.19 5.95
N ASP A 503 4.23 -28.51 5.58
CA ASP A 503 5.18 -29.15 6.49
C ASP A 503 5.90 -28.09 7.31
N VAL A 504 6.02 -28.33 8.63
CA VAL A 504 6.65 -27.41 9.58
C VAL A 504 7.74 -28.11 10.37
N LEU A 505 8.83 -27.37 10.64
CA LEU A 505 9.97 -27.85 11.42
C LEU A 505 10.44 -26.74 12.38
N PHE A 506 10.65 -27.11 13.64
CA PHE A 506 11.29 -26.24 14.64
C PHE A 506 12.79 -26.52 14.71
N GLU A 507 13.66 -25.54 14.52
CA GLU A 507 15.10 -25.72 14.65
C GLU A 507 15.52 -25.90 16.10
N HIS A 508 14.75 -25.36 17.04
CA HIS A 508 14.88 -25.61 18.47
C HIS A 508 13.53 -25.58 19.18
N THR A 509 13.48 -26.04 20.43
CA THR A 509 12.24 -26.14 21.22
C THR A 509 12.25 -25.27 22.49
N LYS A 510 13.20 -24.35 22.59
CA LYS A 510 13.23 -23.39 23.70
C LYS A 510 11.97 -22.53 23.69
N LYS A 511 11.47 -22.16 24.86
CA LYS A 511 10.24 -21.36 25.02
C LYS A 511 8.98 -21.96 24.34
N GLN A 512 9.00 -23.23 23.98
CA GLN A 512 7.89 -23.93 23.32
C GLN A 512 7.36 -23.19 22.09
N PRO A 513 8.17 -23.02 21.05
CA PRO A 513 7.74 -22.34 19.85
C PRO A 513 6.50 -23.00 19.20
N TYR A 514 5.76 -22.23 18.40
CA TYR A 514 4.68 -22.74 17.60
C TYR A 514 4.88 -22.43 16.12
N ALA A 515 4.23 -23.22 15.28
CA ALA A 515 3.96 -22.95 13.87
C ALA A 515 2.45 -22.95 13.65
N ALA A 516 1.99 -22.24 12.62
CA ALA A 516 0.57 -22.12 12.33
C ALA A 516 0.29 -22.10 10.83
N ILE A 517 -0.89 -22.61 10.47
CA ILE A 517 -1.49 -22.43 9.15
C ILE A 517 -2.90 -21.86 9.31
N SER A 518 -3.28 -20.93 8.44
CA SER A 518 -4.61 -20.35 8.44
C SER A 518 -5.29 -20.47 7.08
N ILE A 519 -6.63 -20.47 7.10
CA ILE A 519 -7.49 -20.42 5.91
C ILE A 519 -8.52 -19.31 6.05
N ARG A 520 -9.04 -18.84 4.90
CA ARG A 520 -10.05 -17.77 4.80
C ARG A 520 -9.64 -16.53 5.59
N GLN A 521 -8.37 -16.17 5.48
CA GLN A 521 -7.84 -14.97 6.13
C GLN A 521 -8.19 -13.74 5.32
N THR A 522 -8.99 -12.83 5.89
CA THR A 522 -9.53 -11.65 5.23
C THR A 522 -8.91 -10.34 5.70
N GLY A 523 -8.18 -10.34 6.81
CA GLY A 523 -7.53 -9.14 7.34
C GLY A 523 -6.02 -9.20 7.27
N SER A 524 -5.39 -8.07 7.40
CA SER A 524 -3.95 -7.93 7.58
C SER A 524 -3.63 -7.60 9.03
N SER A 525 -4.19 -8.37 9.95
CA SER A 525 -3.83 -8.24 11.36
C SER A 525 -2.36 -8.57 11.56
N HIS A 526 -1.77 -7.92 12.54
CA HIS A 526 -0.38 -8.13 12.92
C HIS A 526 -0.14 -9.42 13.70
N THR A 527 -1.14 -10.24 13.90
CA THR A 527 -0.98 -11.56 14.49
C THR A 527 -1.81 -12.58 13.72
N ILE A 528 -1.28 -13.79 13.53
CA ILE A 528 -2.01 -14.85 12.85
C ILE A 528 -3.23 -15.31 13.65
N VAL A 529 -3.15 -15.23 14.98
CA VAL A 529 -4.24 -15.61 15.89
C VAL A 529 -5.35 -14.56 15.88
N ALA A 530 -4.99 -13.29 15.86
CA ALA A 530 -5.94 -12.18 15.85
C ALA A 530 -6.44 -11.83 14.45
N SER A 531 -5.83 -12.36 13.39
CA SER A 531 -6.27 -12.11 12.02
C SER A 531 -7.65 -12.69 11.77
N SER A 532 -8.33 -12.14 10.77
CA SER A 532 -9.63 -12.65 10.35
C SER A 532 -9.47 -13.96 9.58
N GLY A 533 -9.87 -15.05 10.12
CA GLY A 533 -9.76 -16.37 9.50
C GLY A 533 -9.84 -17.47 10.52
N TYR A 534 -9.57 -18.70 10.08
CA TYR A 534 -9.40 -19.87 10.94
C TYR A 534 -7.93 -20.24 10.97
N THR A 535 -7.36 -20.45 12.16
CA THR A 535 -5.92 -20.70 12.34
C THR A 535 -5.69 -21.92 13.22
N LEU A 536 -4.98 -22.91 12.68
CA LEU A 536 -4.45 -24.05 13.43
C LEU A 536 -3.03 -23.72 13.86
N GLN A 537 -2.80 -23.71 15.18
CA GLN A 537 -1.51 -23.45 15.81
C GLN A 537 -1.02 -24.72 16.49
N LEU A 538 0.18 -25.19 16.16
CA LEU A 538 0.85 -26.33 16.76
C LEU A 538 2.11 -25.90 17.49
N TYR A 539 2.19 -26.21 18.78
CA TYR A 539 3.39 -26.03 19.60
C TYR A 539 4.35 -27.21 19.49
N SER A 540 5.64 -26.94 19.65
CA SER A 540 6.69 -27.97 19.69
C SER A 540 6.50 -29.04 20.79
N SER A 541 5.66 -28.75 21.78
CA SER A 541 5.22 -29.68 22.83
C SER A 541 4.11 -30.66 22.41
N GLY A 542 3.52 -30.43 21.22
CA GLY A 542 2.35 -31.15 20.72
C GLY A 542 1.01 -30.59 21.18
N LYS A 543 0.99 -29.50 21.98
CA LYS A 543 -0.22 -28.73 22.23
C LYS A 543 -0.68 -28.10 20.93
N TRP A 544 -2.00 -28.01 20.69
CA TRP A 544 -2.54 -27.30 19.54
C TRP A 544 -3.79 -26.53 19.91
N ASN A 545 -4.07 -25.45 19.17
CA ASN A 545 -5.29 -24.66 19.25
C ASN A 545 -5.83 -24.40 17.84
N LEU A 546 -7.14 -24.39 17.71
CA LEU A 546 -7.84 -23.87 16.54
C LEU A 546 -8.52 -22.55 16.95
N TYR A 547 -8.23 -21.50 16.20
CA TYR A 547 -8.78 -20.17 16.41
C TYR A 547 -9.76 -19.81 15.30
N ARG A 548 -10.75 -19.00 15.66
CA ARG A 548 -11.60 -18.24 14.76
C ARG A 548 -11.47 -16.76 15.12
N ARG A 549 -10.86 -15.95 14.27
CA ARG A 549 -10.64 -14.50 14.53
C ARG A 549 -10.06 -14.22 15.93
N GLY A 550 -9.06 -15.00 16.34
CA GLY A 550 -8.42 -14.86 17.64
C GLY A 550 -9.12 -15.57 18.81
N GLU A 551 -10.37 -16.03 18.61
CA GLU A 551 -11.09 -16.80 19.63
C GLU A 551 -10.75 -18.31 19.53
N THR A 552 -10.35 -18.93 20.61
CA THR A 552 -10.08 -20.37 20.64
C THR A 552 -11.40 -21.15 20.57
N VAL A 553 -11.60 -21.88 19.47
CA VAL A 553 -12.81 -22.68 19.26
C VAL A 553 -12.59 -24.18 19.55
N LEU A 554 -11.38 -24.68 19.35
CA LEU A 554 -10.95 -26.03 19.74
C LEU A 554 -9.52 -25.98 20.25
N HIS A 555 -9.19 -26.94 21.12
CA HIS A 555 -7.80 -27.12 21.58
C HIS A 555 -7.55 -28.57 21.97
N GLY A 556 -6.29 -28.98 22.03
CA GLY A 556 -5.92 -30.32 22.43
C GLY A 556 -4.40 -30.52 22.47
N LYS A 557 -4.03 -31.82 22.48
CA LYS A 557 -2.64 -32.21 22.47
C LYS A 557 -2.48 -33.50 21.66
N VAL A 558 -1.49 -33.53 20.79
CA VAL A 558 -1.05 -34.72 20.06
C VAL A 558 0.23 -35.30 20.66
N SER A 559 0.41 -36.61 20.47
CA SER A 559 1.56 -37.36 20.97
C SER A 559 2.14 -38.24 19.87
N SER A 560 3.19 -38.99 20.15
CA SER A 560 3.79 -39.91 19.20
C SER A 560 2.83 -41.04 18.76
N SER A 561 1.88 -41.43 19.61
CA SER A 561 0.82 -42.37 19.22
C SER A 561 -0.15 -41.79 18.18
N ASP A 562 -0.17 -40.46 18.04
CA ASP A 562 -0.96 -39.73 17.04
C ASP A 562 -0.14 -39.40 15.79
N GLY A 563 1.08 -39.91 15.69
CA GLY A 563 2.02 -39.62 14.60
C GLY A 563 2.81 -38.33 14.78
N PHE A 564 2.62 -37.59 15.87
CA PHE A 564 3.37 -36.35 16.12
C PHE A 564 4.85 -36.63 16.42
N LYS A 565 5.73 -35.98 15.66
CA LYS A 565 7.19 -36.06 15.82
C LYS A 565 7.66 -34.92 16.70
N LYS A 566 7.87 -35.25 17.98
CA LYS A 566 8.29 -34.27 19.00
C LYS A 566 9.79 -33.96 18.90
N GLY A 567 10.15 -32.70 19.14
CA GLY A 567 11.55 -32.28 19.23
C GLY A 567 11.97 -31.29 18.12
N ALA A 568 13.22 -30.88 18.19
CA ALA A 568 13.82 -30.06 17.16
C ALA A 568 14.14 -30.86 15.89
N ASN A 569 14.17 -30.18 14.75
CA ASN A 569 14.51 -30.75 13.45
C ASN A 569 13.63 -31.98 13.05
N GLN A 570 12.35 -31.92 13.42
CA GLN A 570 11.35 -32.92 13.06
C GLN A 570 10.26 -32.25 12.22
N TRP A 571 10.04 -32.77 11.02
CA TRP A 571 8.95 -32.36 10.16
C TRP A 571 7.61 -32.91 10.62
N ASN A 572 6.62 -32.03 10.78
CA ASN A 572 5.23 -32.36 11.01
C ASN A 572 4.37 -31.66 9.97
N ASN A 573 3.30 -32.25 9.51
CA ASN A 573 2.36 -31.65 8.58
C ASN A 573 1.19 -31.05 9.35
N LEU A 574 0.84 -29.82 9.00
CA LEU A 574 -0.39 -29.13 9.40
C LEU A 574 -1.32 -29.07 8.21
N ARG A 575 -2.59 -29.43 8.39
CA ARG A 575 -3.62 -29.25 7.38
C ARG A 575 -4.88 -28.69 8.00
N LEU A 576 -5.47 -27.69 7.33
CA LEU A 576 -6.73 -27.09 7.70
C LEU A 576 -7.64 -27.07 6.48
N GLU A 577 -8.89 -27.56 6.63
CA GLU A 577 -9.85 -27.71 5.57
C GLU A 577 -11.12 -26.94 5.90
N GLY A 578 -11.60 -26.12 4.96
CA GLY A 578 -12.82 -25.34 5.09
C GLY A 578 -13.81 -25.66 3.97
N ALA A 579 -14.92 -26.32 4.32
CA ALA A 579 -16.03 -26.64 3.42
C ALA A 579 -17.32 -26.01 3.97
N GLY A 580 -17.81 -24.95 3.37
CA GLY A 580 -18.91 -24.17 3.91
C GLY A 580 -18.66 -23.74 5.35
N SER A 581 -19.51 -24.17 6.27
CA SER A 581 -19.42 -23.90 7.71
C SER A 581 -18.52 -24.88 8.48
N LYS A 582 -18.08 -25.97 7.83
CA LYS A 582 -17.30 -27.02 8.48
C LYS A 582 -15.81 -26.75 8.33
N ILE A 583 -15.09 -26.67 9.45
CA ILE A 583 -13.65 -26.49 9.52
C ILE A 583 -13.04 -27.72 10.16
N THR A 584 -12.15 -28.41 9.45
CA THR A 584 -11.52 -29.65 9.93
C THR A 584 -10.01 -29.48 10.03
N ALA A 585 -9.46 -29.78 11.18
CA ALA A 585 -8.03 -29.67 11.47
C ALA A 585 -7.34 -31.02 11.53
N TYR A 586 -6.14 -31.08 10.93
CA TYR A 586 -5.33 -32.32 10.88
C TYR A 586 -3.88 -31.99 11.27
N ILE A 587 -3.25 -32.97 11.93
CA ILE A 587 -1.80 -33.00 12.17
C ILE A 587 -1.28 -34.36 11.71
N ASN A 588 -0.30 -34.41 10.82
CA ASN A 588 0.25 -35.61 10.20
C ASN A 588 -0.85 -36.53 9.68
N ASP A 589 -1.77 -36.00 8.88
CA ASP A 589 -2.94 -36.66 8.29
C ASP A 589 -3.99 -37.20 9.28
N LYS A 590 -3.75 -37.04 10.57
CA LYS A 590 -4.73 -37.41 11.60
C LYS A 590 -5.69 -36.25 11.85
N GLU A 591 -7.00 -36.48 11.68
CA GLU A 591 -8.04 -35.57 12.12
C GLU A 591 -7.95 -35.38 13.63
N ILE A 592 -7.78 -34.13 14.06
CA ILE A 592 -7.65 -33.75 15.48
C ILE A 592 -8.87 -33.00 15.99
N GLY A 593 -9.70 -32.49 15.10
CA GLY A 593 -10.92 -31.80 15.47
C GLY A 593 -11.71 -31.25 14.31
N VAL A 594 -13.02 -31.11 14.54
CA VAL A 594 -13.98 -30.51 13.61
C VAL A 594 -14.72 -29.38 14.33
N TYR A 595 -14.76 -28.24 13.74
CA TYR A 595 -15.54 -27.06 14.20
C TYR A 595 -16.60 -26.72 13.16
N THR A 596 -17.84 -26.55 13.60
CA THR A 596 -18.94 -26.06 12.74
C THR A 596 -19.27 -24.62 13.15
N ASP A 597 -18.97 -23.70 12.29
CA ASP A 597 -19.24 -22.29 12.51
C ASP A 597 -20.70 -21.96 12.14
N LYS A 598 -21.42 -21.33 13.04
CA LYS A 598 -22.79 -20.87 12.77
C LYS A 598 -22.83 -19.65 11.87
N ASN A 599 -21.72 -18.95 11.75
CA ASN A 599 -21.56 -17.69 11.03
C ASN A 599 -20.22 -17.70 10.29
N PRO A 600 -20.07 -18.58 9.27
CA PRO A 600 -18.77 -18.86 8.69
C PRO A 600 -18.16 -17.65 8.01
N ILE A 601 -16.84 -17.55 8.12
CA ILE A 601 -16.03 -16.74 7.22
C ILE A 601 -16.03 -17.50 5.89
N THR A 602 -16.42 -16.84 4.80
CA THR A 602 -16.72 -17.56 3.55
C THR A 602 -15.52 -17.68 2.62
N ALA A 603 -14.64 -16.68 2.59
CA ALA A 603 -13.51 -16.65 1.67
C ALA A 603 -12.30 -15.96 2.31
N GLY A 604 -11.14 -16.10 1.69
CA GLY A 604 -9.90 -15.46 2.08
C GLY A 604 -8.67 -16.31 1.81
N ARG A 605 -7.52 -15.72 2.07
CA ARG A 605 -6.19 -16.27 1.80
C ARG A 605 -5.76 -17.35 2.80
N THR A 606 -4.66 -18.01 2.47
CA THR A 606 -3.90 -18.86 3.40
C THR A 606 -2.81 -18.04 4.08
N GLY A 607 -2.51 -18.34 5.35
CA GLY A 607 -1.42 -17.76 6.10
C GLY A 607 -0.52 -18.80 6.74
N LEU A 608 0.78 -18.49 6.82
CA LEU A 608 1.79 -19.24 7.56
C LEU A 608 2.30 -18.36 8.68
N GLY A 609 2.41 -18.93 9.89
CA GLY A 609 2.83 -18.15 11.05
C GLY A 609 3.69 -18.94 12.01
N SER A 610 4.43 -18.21 12.84
CA SER A 610 5.23 -18.80 13.91
C SER A 610 5.40 -17.82 15.07
N SER A 611 5.83 -18.34 16.20
CA SER A 611 6.54 -17.52 17.16
C SER A 611 7.83 -17.00 16.53
N TYR A 612 8.43 -15.96 17.15
CA TYR A 612 9.76 -15.46 16.73
C TYR A 612 10.86 -16.48 17.11
N THR A 613 10.94 -17.51 16.29
CA THR A 613 11.94 -18.58 16.37
C THR A 613 12.24 -19.08 14.96
N PHE A 614 13.41 -19.66 14.78
CA PHE A 614 13.74 -20.29 13.50
C PHE A 614 12.81 -21.45 13.21
N THR A 615 11.76 -21.19 12.46
CA THR A 615 10.76 -22.14 12.02
C THR A 615 10.83 -22.27 10.50
N GLN A 616 10.92 -23.49 10.01
CA GLN A 616 10.95 -23.80 8.58
C GLN A 616 9.59 -24.32 8.11
N PHE A 617 9.25 -23.96 6.88
CA PHE A 617 8.06 -24.40 6.17
C PHE A 617 8.45 -24.98 4.82
N SER A 618 7.76 -26.04 4.39
CA SER A 618 7.94 -26.68 3.09
C SER A 618 6.63 -27.27 2.60
N ASN A 619 6.54 -27.59 1.32
CA ASN A 619 5.41 -28.30 0.74
C ASN A 619 4.05 -27.66 1.05
N LEU A 620 3.93 -26.35 0.83
CA LEU A 620 2.62 -25.68 0.88
C LEU A 620 1.75 -26.18 -0.27
N ASN A 621 0.58 -26.72 0.05
CA ASN A 621 -0.43 -27.11 -0.92
C ASN A 621 -1.78 -26.53 -0.54
N VAL A 622 -2.43 -25.89 -1.49
CA VAL A 622 -3.79 -25.37 -1.37
C VAL A 622 -4.65 -26.07 -2.43
N THR A 623 -5.61 -26.87 -2.00
CA THR A 623 -6.38 -27.77 -2.88
C THR A 623 -7.87 -27.49 -2.82
N LYS A 624 -8.52 -27.58 -3.97
CA LYS A 624 -9.98 -27.52 -4.11
C LYS A 624 -10.65 -28.70 -3.41
N ILE A 625 -11.84 -28.49 -2.89
CA ILE A 625 -12.65 -29.56 -2.27
C ILE A 625 -13.70 -30.02 -3.28
N LYS A 626 -13.71 -31.33 -3.55
CA LYS A 626 -14.65 -31.88 -4.49
C LYS A 626 -16.12 -31.65 -4.08
N GLY A 627 -16.93 -31.19 -5.03
CA GLY A 627 -18.33 -30.88 -4.82
C GLY A 627 -18.63 -29.51 -4.25
N GLU A 628 -17.58 -28.70 -4.04
CA GLU A 628 -17.70 -27.35 -3.51
C GLU A 628 -17.31 -26.30 -4.56
N VAL A 629 -17.85 -25.08 -4.44
CA VAL A 629 -17.40 -23.91 -5.21
C VAL A 629 -16.05 -23.48 -4.65
N PRO A 630 -14.96 -23.51 -5.43
CA PRO A 630 -13.62 -23.28 -4.87
C PRO A 630 -13.32 -21.81 -4.57
N TYR A 631 -13.87 -20.86 -5.34
CA TYR A 631 -13.63 -19.43 -5.19
C TYR A 631 -14.76 -18.59 -5.80
N TYR A 632 -14.85 -17.33 -5.38
CA TYR A 632 -15.62 -16.33 -6.12
C TYR A 632 -14.93 -16.02 -7.45
N THR A 633 -15.64 -16.07 -8.54
CA THR A 633 -15.12 -15.69 -9.87
C THR A 633 -14.83 -14.19 -9.95
N ASP A 634 -15.63 -13.40 -9.23
CA ASP A 634 -15.44 -11.97 -9.05
C ASP A 634 -15.79 -11.56 -7.62
N LEU A 635 -15.13 -10.52 -7.11
CA LEU A 635 -15.39 -9.94 -5.80
C LEU A 635 -15.43 -8.42 -5.95
N LEU A 636 -16.63 -7.87 -5.87
CA LEU A 636 -16.94 -6.48 -6.13
C LEU A 636 -17.04 -5.69 -4.84
N ASP A 637 -16.41 -4.55 -4.80
CA ASP A 637 -16.66 -3.54 -3.78
C ASP A 637 -18.04 -2.91 -3.95
N ASN A 638 -18.69 -2.54 -2.85
CA ASN A 638 -19.97 -1.84 -2.89
C ASN A 638 -19.93 -0.50 -3.65
N MET A 639 -18.74 0.11 -3.76
CA MET A 639 -18.51 1.36 -4.51
C MET A 639 -18.07 1.12 -5.96
N GLU A 640 -17.99 -0.12 -6.40
CA GLU A 640 -17.58 -0.48 -7.75
C GLU A 640 -18.71 -0.21 -8.76
N THR A 641 -19.06 1.06 -8.84
CA THR A 641 -20.10 1.58 -9.74
C THR A 641 -19.58 1.86 -11.14
N TYR A 642 -18.26 1.82 -11.34
CA TYR A 642 -17.61 2.06 -12.61
C TYR A 642 -16.67 0.91 -12.95
N ASP A 643 -16.78 0.45 -14.18
CA ASP A 643 -15.75 -0.36 -14.80
C ASP A 643 -14.63 0.57 -15.29
N LEU A 644 -13.38 0.24 -14.96
CA LEU A 644 -12.20 0.97 -15.41
C LEU A 644 -11.91 0.76 -16.91
N THR A 645 -12.67 -0.11 -17.57
CA THR A 645 -12.62 -0.24 -19.04
C THR A 645 -13.43 0.87 -19.70
N PRO A 646 -12.89 1.54 -20.74
CA PRO A 646 -13.52 2.72 -21.34
C PRO A 646 -14.97 2.54 -21.82
N ASP A 647 -15.40 1.31 -22.08
CA ASP A 647 -16.70 1.00 -22.69
C ASP A 647 -17.80 0.57 -21.70
N LYS A 648 -17.48 0.51 -20.38
CA LYS A 648 -18.44 0.04 -19.36
C LYS A 648 -18.41 0.94 -18.14
N ASN A 649 -19.42 1.76 -18.00
CA ASN A 649 -19.43 2.81 -16.98
C ASN A 649 -19.96 2.36 -15.61
N THR A 650 -20.68 1.24 -15.51
CA THR A 650 -21.34 0.89 -14.24
C THR A 650 -21.41 -0.61 -14.04
N LYS A 651 -20.86 -1.13 -12.95
CA LYS A 651 -21.04 -2.54 -12.55
C LYS A 651 -22.28 -2.70 -11.66
N LEU A 652 -22.37 -1.96 -10.56
CA LEU A 652 -23.49 -2.03 -9.63
C LEU A 652 -24.45 -0.85 -9.85
N ILE A 653 -25.75 -1.13 -9.98
CA ILE A 653 -26.79 -0.11 -10.21
C ILE A 653 -27.60 0.02 -8.94
N TYR A 654 -27.50 1.18 -8.28
CA TYR A 654 -28.27 1.54 -7.10
C TYR A 654 -29.42 2.47 -7.47
N ASN A 655 -30.65 2.14 -7.03
CA ASN A 655 -31.81 3.02 -7.22
C ASN A 655 -32.55 3.19 -5.91
N GLY A 656 -33.09 4.40 -5.68
CA GLY A 656 -33.78 4.74 -4.43
C GLY A 656 -32.84 5.36 -3.41
N ASP A 657 -33.18 5.23 -2.13
CA ASP A 657 -32.49 5.92 -1.04
C ASP A 657 -31.32 5.06 -0.50
N TRP A 658 -30.14 5.34 -1.02
CA TRP A 658 -28.87 4.74 -0.58
C TRP A 658 -27.94 5.80 -0.01
N THR A 659 -27.17 5.42 0.99
CA THR A 659 -26.04 6.19 1.49
C THR A 659 -24.76 5.40 1.24
N HIS A 660 -23.77 6.01 0.64
CA HIS A 660 -22.45 5.42 0.36
C HIS A 660 -21.42 6.14 1.24
N GLU A 661 -20.74 5.38 2.10
CA GLU A 661 -19.84 5.92 3.09
C GLU A 661 -18.45 5.33 2.98
N ASN A 662 -17.45 6.18 2.90
CA ASN A 662 -16.02 5.85 3.02
C ASN A 662 -15.53 6.02 4.46
N GLY A 663 -14.26 5.70 4.71
CA GLY A 663 -13.64 5.90 6.02
C GLY A 663 -14.08 4.88 7.07
N GLN A 664 -14.59 3.74 6.64
CA GLN A 664 -14.97 2.66 7.53
C GLN A 664 -13.73 1.99 8.15
N SER A 665 -13.93 1.08 9.10
CA SER A 665 -12.83 0.38 9.76
C SER A 665 -11.99 -0.45 8.77
N MET A 666 -10.75 -0.75 9.14
CA MET A 666 -9.84 -1.58 8.34
C MET A 666 -10.36 -3.01 8.07
N PHE A 667 -11.41 -3.44 8.73
CA PHE A 667 -12.05 -4.75 8.53
C PHE A 667 -13.23 -4.70 7.55
N VAL A 668 -13.50 -3.55 6.96
CA VAL A 668 -14.48 -3.37 5.89
C VAL A 668 -13.73 -3.37 4.57
N TYR A 669 -14.22 -4.13 3.61
CA TYR A 669 -13.58 -4.26 2.30
C TYR A 669 -13.44 -2.89 1.64
N GLN A 670 -12.24 -2.56 1.22
CA GLN A 670 -11.91 -1.25 0.68
C GLN A 670 -12.44 -0.06 1.51
N ARG A 671 -12.75 -0.31 2.80
CA ARG A 671 -13.17 0.68 3.79
C ARG A 671 -14.39 1.51 3.39
N SER A 672 -15.28 0.95 2.60
CA SER A 672 -16.52 1.59 2.18
C SER A 672 -17.73 0.70 2.43
N ILE A 673 -18.92 1.29 2.61
CA ILE A 673 -20.17 0.58 2.81
C ILE A 673 -21.33 1.31 2.15
N SER A 674 -22.24 0.56 1.53
CA SER A 674 -23.48 1.09 0.99
C SER A 674 -24.65 0.66 1.86
N THR A 675 -25.47 1.62 2.28
CA THR A 675 -26.59 1.38 3.22
C THR A 675 -27.91 1.84 2.64
N ALA A 676 -28.91 0.95 2.64
CA ALA A 676 -30.30 1.28 2.38
C ALA A 676 -31.15 1.07 3.64
N GLN A 677 -31.99 2.04 3.97
CA GLN A 677 -32.88 2.00 5.13
C GLN A 677 -34.37 2.17 4.76
N LYS A 678 -34.66 2.65 3.56
CA LYS A 678 -36.02 2.86 3.12
C LYS A 678 -36.48 1.75 2.17
N PRO A 679 -37.67 1.15 2.42
CA PRO A 679 -38.26 0.19 1.49
C PRO A 679 -38.36 0.73 0.06
N GLY A 680 -38.10 -0.13 -0.91
CA GLY A 680 -38.08 0.21 -2.34
C GLY A 680 -36.71 0.56 -2.89
N ALA A 681 -35.69 0.73 -2.04
CA ALA A 681 -34.31 0.82 -2.51
C ALA A 681 -33.88 -0.48 -3.19
N THR A 682 -33.21 -0.40 -4.35
CA THR A 682 -32.80 -1.57 -5.12
C THR A 682 -31.31 -1.52 -5.48
N LEU A 683 -30.71 -2.71 -5.53
CA LEU A 683 -29.40 -2.98 -6.09
C LEU A 683 -29.57 -3.96 -7.25
N GLU A 684 -29.01 -3.66 -8.40
CA GLU A 684 -29.05 -4.51 -9.59
C GLU A 684 -27.66 -4.75 -10.15
N TYR A 685 -27.39 -5.99 -10.55
CA TYR A 685 -26.13 -6.39 -11.16
C TYR A 685 -26.33 -7.52 -12.18
N THR A 686 -25.58 -7.44 -13.30
CA THR A 686 -25.52 -8.49 -14.32
C THR A 686 -24.17 -9.17 -14.28
N PHE A 687 -24.16 -10.49 -14.16
CA PHE A 687 -22.94 -11.30 -14.03
C PHE A 687 -23.06 -12.63 -14.76
N THR A 688 -21.91 -13.27 -15.00
CA THR A 688 -21.87 -14.67 -15.46
C THR A 688 -21.47 -15.56 -14.28
N GLY A 689 -22.34 -16.53 -13.94
CA GLY A 689 -22.09 -17.41 -12.80
C GLY A 689 -23.28 -18.29 -12.45
N THR A 690 -23.25 -18.88 -11.25
CA THR A 690 -24.32 -19.73 -10.68
C THR A 690 -25.05 -19.05 -9.51
N GLY A 691 -24.68 -17.82 -9.18
CA GLY A 691 -25.26 -17.06 -8.09
C GLY A 691 -24.35 -15.94 -7.58
N LEU A 692 -24.81 -15.28 -6.52
CA LEU A 692 -24.04 -14.24 -5.83
C LEU A 692 -24.23 -14.31 -4.30
N GLU A 693 -23.28 -13.76 -3.59
CA GLU A 693 -23.35 -13.57 -2.14
C GLU A 693 -23.14 -12.10 -1.80
N ILE A 694 -23.94 -11.58 -0.86
CA ILE A 694 -23.72 -10.26 -0.25
C ILE A 694 -22.99 -10.46 1.06
N LEU A 695 -21.86 -9.80 1.20
CA LEU A 695 -21.08 -9.77 2.42
C LEU A 695 -21.22 -8.39 3.05
N ALA A 696 -21.37 -8.36 4.35
CA ALA A 696 -21.52 -7.11 5.11
C ALA A 696 -20.93 -7.24 6.50
N GLY A 697 -20.74 -6.09 7.13
CA GLY A 697 -20.09 -5.98 8.43
C GLY A 697 -20.98 -5.59 9.57
N THR A 698 -22.27 -5.93 9.56
CA THR A 698 -23.19 -5.43 10.58
C THR A 698 -24.18 -6.45 11.07
N PHE A 699 -24.67 -6.23 12.30
CA PHE A 699 -25.75 -7.03 12.89
C PHE A 699 -27.15 -6.57 12.48
N ASP A 700 -27.27 -5.79 11.41
CA ASP A 700 -28.55 -5.31 10.89
C ASP A 700 -29.28 -6.43 10.12
N LYS A 701 -30.60 -6.36 10.10
CA LYS A 701 -31.47 -7.32 9.43
C LYS A 701 -32.33 -6.63 8.38
N ALA A 702 -32.37 -7.25 7.22
CA ALA A 702 -33.22 -6.83 6.13
C ALA A 702 -34.18 -7.94 5.67
N LYS A 703 -35.31 -7.54 5.12
CA LYS A 703 -36.17 -8.37 4.30
C LYS A 703 -36.05 -7.90 2.86
N LEU A 704 -35.78 -8.83 1.98
CA LEU A 704 -35.47 -8.56 0.56
C LEU A 704 -36.48 -9.26 -0.34
N ARG A 705 -36.72 -8.65 -1.51
CA ARG A 705 -37.28 -9.32 -2.68
C ARG A 705 -36.14 -9.50 -3.68
N VAL A 706 -36.04 -10.69 -4.24
CA VAL A 706 -35.01 -11.00 -5.24
C VAL A 706 -35.67 -11.38 -6.55
N THR A 707 -35.27 -10.70 -7.61
CA THR A 707 -35.71 -10.94 -9.00
C THR A 707 -34.47 -11.39 -9.78
N VAL A 708 -34.63 -12.47 -10.56
CA VAL A 708 -33.59 -13.01 -11.44
C VAL A 708 -34.17 -13.02 -12.86
N ASP A 709 -33.47 -12.43 -13.82
CA ASP A 709 -33.84 -12.38 -15.23
C ASP A 709 -35.30 -11.90 -15.46
N GLY A 710 -35.65 -10.84 -14.70
CA GLY A 710 -36.98 -10.22 -14.74
C GLY A 710 -38.10 -11.00 -14.04
N LYS A 711 -37.82 -12.17 -13.45
CA LYS A 711 -38.80 -12.98 -12.71
C LYS A 711 -38.54 -12.97 -11.22
N ILE A 712 -39.61 -12.88 -10.42
CA ILE A 712 -39.46 -12.95 -8.95
C ILE A 712 -38.98 -14.36 -8.58
N HIS A 713 -37.73 -14.44 -8.07
CA HIS A 713 -37.15 -15.67 -7.59
C HIS A 713 -37.48 -15.89 -6.10
N GLN A 714 -37.41 -14.85 -5.30
CA GLN A 714 -37.80 -14.88 -3.88
C GLN A 714 -38.67 -13.66 -3.56
N LYS A 715 -39.92 -13.92 -3.16
CA LYS A 715 -40.86 -12.86 -2.81
C LYS A 715 -40.48 -12.10 -1.55
N GLU A 716 -39.97 -12.84 -0.56
CA GLU A 716 -39.50 -12.29 0.71
C GLU A 716 -38.45 -13.26 1.27
N VAL A 717 -37.26 -12.77 1.51
CA VAL A 717 -36.17 -13.47 2.19
C VAL A 717 -35.58 -12.57 3.26
N LYS A 718 -35.13 -13.14 4.36
CA LYS A 718 -34.45 -12.41 5.43
C LYS A 718 -32.94 -12.59 5.26
N THR A 719 -32.19 -11.48 5.47
CA THR A 719 -30.74 -11.57 5.61
C THR A 719 -30.35 -12.25 6.91
N GLN A 720 -29.18 -12.83 6.94
CA GLN A 720 -28.54 -13.31 8.17
C GLN A 720 -27.99 -12.13 8.96
N GLU A 721 -27.87 -12.29 10.25
CA GLU A 721 -27.16 -11.39 11.16
C GLU A 721 -25.71 -11.85 11.22
N ALA A 722 -24.79 -11.00 10.77
CA ALA A 722 -23.40 -11.40 10.61
C ALA A 722 -22.44 -10.27 11.02
N GLY A 723 -21.25 -10.63 11.48
CA GLY A 723 -20.16 -9.68 11.73
C GLY A 723 -19.44 -9.27 10.43
N ASN A 724 -18.39 -8.48 10.56
CA ASN A 724 -17.63 -7.92 9.45
C ASN A 724 -17.20 -8.96 8.41
N MET A 725 -17.39 -8.61 7.13
CA MET A 725 -17.04 -9.43 5.96
C MET A 725 -17.67 -10.83 5.96
N ASN A 726 -18.78 -11.01 6.64
CA ASN A 726 -19.52 -12.26 6.63
C ASN A 726 -20.69 -12.18 5.65
N MET A 727 -21.02 -13.31 5.07
CA MET A 727 -22.15 -13.46 4.17
C MET A 727 -23.47 -13.22 4.91
N ILE A 728 -24.28 -12.28 4.43
CA ILE A 728 -25.61 -11.97 4.97
C ILE A 728 -26.73 -12.50 4.09
N TYR A 729 -26.46 -12.70 2.81
CA TYR A 729 -27.40 -13.25 1.85
C TYR A 729 -26.66 -14.06 0.78
N SER A 730 -27.20 -15.21 0.40
CA SER A 730 -26.70 -16.06 -0.67
C SER A 730 -27.83 -16.41 -1.64
N LEU A 731 -27.62 -16.10 -2.91
CA LEU A 731 -28.37 -16.63 -4.03
C LEU A 731 -27.46 -17.66 -4.73
N ASN A 732 -27.88 -18.91 -4.78
CA ASN A 732 -27.10 -19.98 -5.40
C ASN A 732 -27.99 -20.95 -6.15
N GLY A 733 -27.38 -21.84 -6.95
CA GLY A 733 -28.08 -22.91 -7.67
C GLY A 733 -28.75 -22.45 -8.97
N LEU A 734 -28.39 -21.28 -9.50
CA LEU A 734 -28.71 -20.91 -10.87
C LEU A 734 -27.92 -21.80 -11.85
N GLU A 735 -28.45 -22.02 -13.05
CA GLU A 735 -27.64 -22.63 -14.12
C GLU A 735 -26.47 -21.67 -14.46
N TYR A 736 -25.29 -22.22 -14.76
CA TYR A 736 -24.16 -21.39 -15.14
C TYR A 736 -24.46 -20.61 -16.43
N GLY A 737 -24.48 -19.30 -16.35
CA GLY A 737 -24.79 -18.40 -17.46
C GLY A 737 -24.83 -16.93 -17.04
N GLU A 738 -25.19 -16.08 -17.96
CA GLU A 738 -25.43 -14.66 -17.68
C GLU A 738 -26.78 -14.47 -16.98
N HIS A 739 -26.76 -13.77 -15.85
CA HIS A 739 -27.95 -13.46 -15.06
C HIS A 739 -27.98 -12.00 -14.64
N THR A 740 -29.15 -11.39 -14.68
CA THR A 740 -29.42 -10.09 -14.08
C THR A 740 -30.19 -10.28 -12.79
N VAL A 741 -29.59 -9.89 -11.67
CA VAL A 741 -30.18 -9.98 -10.34
C VAL A 741 -30.52 -8.59 -9.82
N LYS A 742 -31.79 -8.44 -9.39
CA LYS A 742 -32.27 -7.24 -8.71
C LYS A 742 -32.71 -7.56 -7.30
N ILE A 743 -32.13 -6.88 -6.34
CA ILE A 743 -32.41 -7.01 -4.90
C ILE A 743 -33.13 -5.75 -4.43
N GLU A 744 -34.32 -5.90 -3.91
CA GLU A 744 -35.16 -4.81 -3.39
C GLU A 744 -35.30 -4.93 -1.87
N LEU A 745 -35.02 -3.85 -1.16
CA LEU A 745 -35.26 -3.76 0.28
C LEU A 745 -36.77 -3.61 0.54
N LEU A 746 -37.36 -4.57 1.24
CA LEU A 746 -38.75 -4.54 1.68
C LEU A 746 -38.92 -3.96 3.08
N LYS A 747 -37.98 -4.25 3.98
CA LYS A 747 -38.00 -3.80 5.38
C LYS A 747 -36.63 -3.96 6.03
N GLY A 748 -36.31 -3.09 6.98
CA GLY A 748 -35.10 -3.17 7.79
C GLY A 748 -33.97 -2.35 7.19
N ILE A 749 -32.73 -2.76 7.45
CA ILE A 749 -31.51 -2.09 6.98
C ILE A 749 -30.70 -3.10 6.19
N LEU A 750 -30.41 -2.77 4.93
CA LEU A 750 -29.49 -3.52 4.08
C LEU A 750 -28.18 -2.76 4.01
N LYS A 751 -27.11 -3.39 4.46
CA LYS A 751 -25.75 -2.91 4.28
C LYS A 751 -24.99 -3.86 3.37
N VAL A 752 -24.29 -3.29 2.42
CA VAL A 752 -23.48 -4.00 1.43
C VAL A 752 -22.04 -3.51 1.59
N ASP A 753 -21.14 -4.43 1.88
CA ASP A 753 -19.69 -4.21 1.93
C ASP A 753 -19.08 -4.68 0.61
N MET A 754 -19.33 -5.93 0.24
CA MET A 754 -18.88 -6.51 -1.03
C MET A 754 -19.86 -7.55 -1.56
N ILE A 755 -19.72 -7.87 -2.85
CA ILE A 755 -20.52 -8.88 -3.55
C ILE A 755 -19.59 -9.89 -4.18
N GLY A 756 -19.71 -11.16 -3.78
CA GLY A 756 -18.99 -12.28 -4.38
C GLY A 756 -19.83 -12.99 -5.43
N ILE A 757 -19.28 -13.25 -6.60
CA ILE A 757 -19.93 -14.00 -7.68
C ILE A 757 -19.53 -15.49 -7.59
N LEU A 758 -20.55 -16.33 -7.53
CA LEU A 758 -20.36 -17.79 -7.49
C LEU A 758 -20.13 -18.34 -8.90
N GLY A 759 -19.01 -19.03 -9.07
CA GLY A 759 -18.71 -19.80 -10.27
C GLY A 759 -19.36 -21.20 -10.29
N ASP A 760 -18.79 -22.07 -11.08
CA ASP A 760 -19.26 -23.46 -11.13
C ASP A 760 -18.71 -24.30 -9.97
N ILE A 761 -19.41 -25.38 -9.64
CA ILE A 761 -18.98 -26.35 -8.62
C ILE A 761 -17.80 -27.16 -9.17
N TYR A 762 -16.74 -27.28 -8.38
CA TYR A 762 -15.61 -28.15 -8.67
C TYR A 762 -16.06 -29.63 -8.63
N ARG A 763 -16.01 -30.32 -9.76
CA ARG A 763 -16.54 -31.70 -9.95
C ARG A 763 -15.45 -32.78 -9.88
#